data_2995980de20e6986ee52f0c6547a752b
#
_entry.id   2995980de20e6986ee52f0c6547a752b
#
_cell.length_a   1.000
_cell.length_b   1.000
_cell.length_c   1.000
_cell.angle_alpha   90.00
_cell.angle_beta   90.00
_cell.angle_gamma   90.00
#
_symmetry.space_group_name_H-M   'P 1'
#
loop_
_entity.id
_entity.type
_entity.pdbx_description
1 polymer ?
#
loop_
_entity_poly.entity_id
_entity_poly.type
_entity_poly.pdbx_seq_one_letter_code
_entity_poly.pdbx_strand_id
1 'polypeptide(L)'
;MKSILLLFLVLFSTSYYASAQSRAVTGKVTDTKGETLPGVSIKLKGTSIGATSGTDGRYTINVSGNNSILVVTYIGFVSQEVAVNNQTSLDIALTIDMQGLEEVVVVGFGTQKKVNLTGSVASVSSEQLEKRAVTKSSLALQGQMSGIQVRQGGGNPASNGASLVIRGQGTFSGAGTSPLVLVDGIEASLDLVDPNDIQSVSILKDAASAAIFGSKAANGVILVTTKKGIIGKPVFTYNSYIGKTEATMVPEMINSWEYAEVINQVFADAGAAKRYSDADIAKFKSGEDPVNFPNFDHIGNLFDSGNGISTRHDIGVRGGSEQTQYMFSLGYYNENGIITKNDANRYNIRVNLDTRLNNKLKFSLKMAGNLNKNSQPSGINGAGLGTIVGGAMRNANSIPGRMPDGFYGRNETLHPEADLESASFLQNNGTNFYTNGSVIWDIFKDLTITGQIGHTYGIEQSKAYVAKYAITPTYGNALNSLRENWSEGSALTLQTIAEYNKKIKDHTFYLLGGVSGQTFGGKGIGAFRDAFPNNSIYEINAGSTARGTQTGSSSRNTLQSYFGRFNYSFRNKYLFEANARYDGSSRFPQDSRWGLFPSLSAAWRISQESFFMDLKKGMPWLSDLKIRASWGQLGNQSVGNYPYQDLLSLAPVYPFGSALSAGAAITTLANKDITWETTTVKNVGFDLGLFNDKLSFSTDYFIKTTDDILYSVSVSNVLGATPGLTNAGSVENRGWDFNLNYRNVVGGFSYGVSAILSLIDNKVTKLSKVNQDIARGLFVGYPIGSAFGYKSNGLFGSNADVTGYPTQPFADQAQGGGIKYLDLSGPSGAPDGVVNATYDRVIIGKPLPTSTYALTLNGGFKNFDFNFMLQGEGGRNDQVNLGQFFFPLENNSNVQRDAYENRWTAANPNPNAAYPKLRNIASGFFNSNRVDFWYRDASFLRLKNAQIGYTLPKKIISRSGMSSLRLYVSGENLFTLSDFYKGWDPEMQTGGTAWYYPLSKLYVAGVSLKF
;
A
#
# COMPACT_ATOMS: atom_id res chain seq x y z
N MET A 1 -62.88 -42.30 -55.20
CA MET A 1 -62.17 -42.01 -54.02
C MET A 1 -61.00 -42.92 -53.69
N LYS A 2 -60.94 -44.17 -54.12
CA LYS A 2 -59.83 -45.11 -53.83
C LYS A 2 -58.54 -44.80 -54.65
N SER A 3 -58.67 -44.24 -55.87
CA SER A 3 -57.57 -44.00 -56.76
C SER A 3 -56.75 -42.70 -56.41
N ILE A 4 -57.38 -41.77 -55.71
CA ILE A 4 -56.72 -40.51 -55.25
C ILE A 4 -55.92 -40.78 -53.99
N LEU A 5 -56.30 -41.69 -53.12
CA LEU A 5 -55.55 -42.07 -51.89
C LEU A 5 -54.27 -42.82 -52.24
N LEU A 6 -54.26 -43.64 -53.34
CA LEU A 6 -53.03 -44.30 -53.76
C LEU A 6 -51.98 -43.35 -54.36
N LEU A 7 -52.47 -42.29 -55.05
CA LEU A 7 -51.53 -41.25 -55.56
C LEU A 7 -50.87 -40.39 -54.45
N PHE A 8 -51.59 -40.15 -53.34
CA PHE A 8 -51.01 -39.45 -52.17
C PHE A 8 -50.02 -40.33 -51.36
N LEU A 9 -50.26 -41.69 -51.38
CA LEU A 9 -49.34 -42.60 -50.68
C LEU A 9 -48.01 -42.80 -51.46
N VAL A 10 -48.07 -42.74 -52.80
CA VAL A 10 -46.89 -42.86 -53.68
C VAL A 10 -46.08 -41.53 -53.70
N LEU A 11 -46.74 -40.36 -53.53
CA LEU A 11 -46.05 -39.07 -53.39
C LEU A 11 -45.39 -38.85 -52.03
N PHE A 12 -45.85 -39.58 -50.98
CA PHE A 12 -45.23 -39.51 -49.62
C PHE A 12 -44.07 -40.51 -49.42
N SER A 13 -43.89 -41.49 -50.32
CA SER A 13 -42.79 -42.45 -50.22
C SER A 13 -41.53 -42.08 -50.97
N THR A 14 -41.50 -40.95 -51.66
CA THR A 14 -40.29 -40.48 -52.37
C THR A 14 -39.61 -39.23 -51.69
N SER A 15 -39.88 -39.00 -50.41
CA SER A 15 -39.02 -38.13 -49.64
C SER A 15 -37.71 -38.84 -49.34
N TYR A 16 -36.83 -38.95 -50.30
CA TYR A 16 -35.43 -39.32 -50.06
C TYR A 16 -34.85 -38.29 -49.10
N TYR A 17 -34.63 -38.69 -47.83
CA TYR A 17 -33.68 -38.05 -46.95
C TYR A 17 -32.34 -38.11 -47.68
N ALA A 18 -31.94 -36.98 -48.25
CA ALA A 18 -30.56 -36.73 -48.58
C ALA A 18 -29.81 -36.59 -47.23
N SER A 19 -29.39 -37.74 -46.69
CA SER A 19 -28.41 -37.75 -45.58
C SER A 19 -27.13 -37.10 -46.12
N ALA A 20 -26.93 -35.87 -45.79
CA ALA A 20 -25.61 -35.23 -45.99
C ALA A 20 -24.61 -36.16 -45.29
N GLN A 21 -23.74 -36.82 -46.03
CA GLN A 21 -22.67 -37.65 -45.48
C GLN A 21 -21.84 -36.80 -44.53
N SER A 22 -22.01 -36.96 -43.24
CA SER A 22 -21.16 -36.35 -42.22
C SER A 22 -19.87 -37.15 -42.17
N ARG A 23 -18.76 -36.42 -42.28
CA ARG A 23 -17.42 -36.98 -42.23
C ARG A 23 -16.77 -36.57 -40.92
N ALA A 24 -16.13 -37.48 -40.21
CA ALA A 24 -15.34 -37.17 -39.03
C ALA A 24 -13.97 -36.63 -39.47
N VAL A 25 -13.63 -35.46 -38.95
CA VAL A 25 -12.30 -34.83 -39.08
C VAL A 25 -11.62 -34.90 -37.73
N THR A 26 -10.43 -35.49 -37.72
CA THR A 26 -9.59 -35.59 -36.53
C THR A 26 -8.35 -34.71 -36.68
N GLY A 27 -7.72 -34.33 -35.63
CA GLY A 27 -6.47 -33.58 -35.67
C GLY A 27 -5.96 -33.22 -34.29
N LYS A 28 -4.86 -32.51 -34.26
CA LYS A 28 -4.22 -32.06 -33.05
C LYS A 28 -4.10 -30.53 -33.04
N VAL A 29 -4.46 -29.88 -31.94
CA VAL A 29 -4.25 -28.45 -31.76
C VAL A 29 -3.01 -28.22 -30.92
N THR A 30 -2.09 -27.44 -31.47
CA THR A 30 -0.83 -27.08 -30.81
C THR A 30 -0.67 -25.55 -30.84
N ASP A 31 0.27 -25.03 -30.04
CA ASP A 31 0.81 -23.68 -30.24
C ASP A 31 1.88 -23.68 -31.36
N THR A 32 2.40 -22.48 -31.65
CA THR A 32 3.51 -22.30 -32.65
C THR A 32 4.83 -22.96 -32.24
N LYS A 33 4.97 -23.42 -31.00
CA LYS A 33 6.13 -24.17 -30.49
C LYS A 33 5.90 -25.68 -30.51
N GLY A 34 4.71 -26.12 -30.96
CA GLY A 34 4.34 -27.53 -30.98
C GLY A 34 3.81 -28.06 -29.64
N GLU A 35 3.54 -27.20 -28.67
CA GLU A 35 2.91 -27.62 -27.43
C GLU A 35 1.41 -27.88 -27.62
N THR A 36 0.93 -29.02 -27.09
CA THR A 36 -0.48 -29.39 -27.23
C THR A 36 -1.39 -28.48 -26.42
N LEU A 37 -2.47 -28.02 -27.00
CA LEU A 37 -3.43 -27.12 -26.37
C LEU A 37 -4.72 -27.91 -26.00
N PRO A 38 -4.94 -28.26 -24.73
CA PRO A 38 -6.17 -28.89 -24.26
C PRO A 38 -7.27 -27.84 -24.05
N GLY A 39 -8.54 -28.22 -24.30
CA GLY A 39 -9.68 -27.36 -24.07
C GLY A 39 -9.94 -26.31 -25.15
N VAL A 40 -9.30 -26.40 -26.31
CA VAL A 40 -9.56 -25.54 -27.46
C VAL A 40 -10.96 -25.81 -28.02
N SER A 41 -11.76 -24.77 -28.20
CA SER A 41 -13.08 -24.86 -28.81
C SER A 41 -12.96 -24.84 -30.32
N ILE A 42 -13.45 -25.90 -30.99
CA ILE A 42 -13.48 -26.08 -32.45
C ILE A 42 -14.95 -26.11 -32.86
N LYS A 43 -15.42 -25.14 -33.64
CA LYS A 43 -16.82 -25.08 -34.12
C LYS A 43 -16.89 -25.06 -35.64
N LEU A 44 -17.86 -25.75 -36.18
CA LEU A 44 -18.18 -25.68 -37.60
C LEU A 44 -18.91 -24.35 -37.89
N LYS A 45 -18.33 -23.51 -38.73
CA LYS A 45 -18.83 -22.16 -39.03
C LYS A 45 -20.28 -22.19 -39.51
N GLY A 46 -21.12 -21.34 -38.86
CA GLY A 46 -22.55 -21.25 -39.23
C GLY A 46 -23.45 -22.35 -38.63
N THR A 47 -22.94 -23.26 -37.81
CA THR A 47 -23.71 -24.34 -37.18
C THR A 47 -23.52 -24.36 -35.64
N SER A 48 -24.33 -25.20 -34.96
CA SER A 48 -24.14 -25.50 -33.53
C SER A 48 -23.17 -26.67 -33.27
N ILE A 49 -22.61 -27.29 -34.30
CA ILE A 49 -21.70 -28.44 -34.20
C ILE A 49 -20.34 -27.94 -33.71
N GLY A 50 -19.86 -28.52 -32.61
CA GLY A 50 -18.54 -28.18 -32.05
C GLY A 50 -17.89 -29.36 -31.34
N ALA A 51 -16.61 -29.27 -31.14
CA ALA A 51 -15.78 -30.21 -30.38
C ALA A 51 -14.80 -29.42 -29.50
N THR A 52 -14.25 -30.08 -28.49
CA THR A 52 -13.19 -29.49 -27.63
C THR A 52 -11.98 -30.42 -27.68
N SER A 53 -10.77 -29.83 -27.77
CA SER A 53 -9.55 -30.66 -27.78
C SER A 53 -9.32 -31.32 -26.41
N GLY A 54 -8.91 -32.59 -26.44
CA GLY A 54 -8.57 -33.40 -25.26
C GLY A 54 -7.28 -32.95 -24.59
N THR A 55 -6.89 -33.59 -23.49
CA THR A 55 -5.65 -33.30 -22.73
C THR A 55 -4.38 -33.51 -23.56
N ASP A 56 -4.41 -34.28 -24.61
CA ASP A 56 -3.34 -34.51 -25.58
C ASP A 56 -3.43 -33.57 -26.80
N GLY A 57 -4.35 -32.58 -26.76
CA GLY A 57 -4.60 -31.63 -27.84
C GLY A 57 -5.40 -32.23 -29.04
N ARG A 58 -5.79 -33.50 -29.02
CA ARG A 58 -6.54 -34.12 -30.12
C ARG A 58 -7.99 -33.73 -30.08
N TYR A 59 -8.60 -33.61 -31.27
CA TYR A 59 -10.01 -33.34 -31.41
C TYR A 59 -10.63 -34.23 -32.51
N THR A 60 -11.94 -34.42 -32.45
CA THR A 60 -12.75 -35.05 -33.48
C THR A 60 -14.03 -34.26 -33.66
N ILE A 61 -14.32 -33.80 -34.88
CA ILE A 61 -15.52 -33.05 -35.21
C ILE A 61 -16.15 -33.59 -36.48
N ASN A 62 -17.49 -33.72 -36.45
CA ASN A 62 -18.22 -34.15 -37.64
C ASN A 62 -18.55 -32.93 -38.52
N VAL A 63 -18.14 -32.99 -39.80
CA VAL A 63 -18.39 -31.94 -40.79
C VAL A 63 -19.27 -32.44 -41.92
N SER A 64 -20.17 -31.60 -42.41
CA SER A 64 -21.03 -31.89 -43.55
C SER A 64 -20.61 -31.00 -44.72
N GLY A 65 -20.10 -31.61 -45.78
CA GLY A 65 -19.69 -30.93 -47.01
C GLY A 65 -18.21 -30.64 -47.15
N ASN A 66 -17.74 -30.45 -48.40
CA ASN A 66 -16.33 -30.34 -48.77
C ASN A 66 -15.73 -28.97 -48.47
N ASN A 67 -16.54 -27.92 -48.37
CA ASN A 67 -16.10 -26.53 -48.11
C ASN A 67 -16.34 -26.09 -46.65
N SER A 68 -16.31 -27.04 -45.71
CA SER A 68 -16.50 -26.75 -44.29
C SER A 68 -15.34 -25.93 -43.73
N ILE A 69 -15.64 -24.88 -42.92
CA ILE A 69 -14.68 -24.05 -42.24
C ILE A 69 -14.80 -24.29 -40.73
N LEU A 70 -13.70 -24.63 -40.09
CA LEU A 70 -13.63 -24.73 -38.63
C LEU A 70 -13.20 -23.38 -38.07
N VAL A 71 -13.95 -22.89 -37.10
CA VAL A 71 -13.56 -21.72 -36.26
C VAL A 71 -12.96 -22.26 -34.98
N VAL A 72 -11.68 -22.04 -34.82
CA VAL A 72 -10.90 -22.54 -33.66
C VAL A 72 -10.57 -21.38 -32.74
N THR A 73 -11.02 -21.50 -31.49
CA THR A 73 -10.87 -20.46 -30.49
C THR A 73 -10.31 -21.03 -29.19
N TYR A 74 -9.33 -20.36 -28.62
CA TYR A 74 -8.76 -20.70 -27.33
C TYR A 74 -8.34 -19.43 -26.60
N ILE A 75 -8.51 -19.40 -25.27
CA ILE A 75 -8.17 -18.24 -24.47
C ILE A 75 -6.65 -17.98 -24.53
N GLY A 76 -6.24 -16.78 -24.93
CA GLY A 76 -4.83 -16.41 -25.11
C GLY A 76 -4.25 -16.69 -26.49
N PHE A 77 -5.07 -17.13 -27.47
CA PHE A 77 -4.64 -17.41 -28.84
C PHE A 77 -5.54 -16.71 -29.87
N VAL A 78 -4.95 -16.33 -30.99
CA VAL A 78 -5.68 -15.73 -32.11
C VAL A 78 -6.71 -16.75 -32.65
N SER A 79 -7.98 -16.33 -32.71
CA SER A 79 -9.01 -17.13 -33.35
C SER A 79 -8.68 -17.38 -34.83
N GLN A 80 -8.72 -18.62 -35.27
CA GLN A 80 -8.35 -19.01 -36.61
C GLN A 80 -9.50 -19.72 -37.33
N GLU A 81 -9.78 -19.31 -38.56
CA GLU A 81 -10.67 -20.00 -39.48
C GLU A 81 -9.85 -20.92 -40.38
N VAL A 82 -10.13 -22.24 -40.33
CA VAL A 82 -9.39 -23.25 -41.08
C VAL A 82 -10.34 -24.00 -41.99
N ALA A 83 -10.07 -23.96 -43.28
CA ALA A 83 -10.85 -24.74 -44.26
C ALA A 83 -10.46 -26.22 -44.21
N VAL A 84 -11.46 -27.10 -44.18
CA VAL A 84 -11.26 -28.56 -44.06
C VAL A 84 -10.81 -29.20 -45.37
N ASN A 85 -11.15 -28.64 -46.52
CA ASN A 85 -10.68 -29.03 -47.85
C ASN A 85 -10.57 -30.54 -48.09
N ASN A 86 -11.61 -31.33 -47.85
CA ASN A 86 -11.62 -32.79 -48.00
C ASN A 86 -10.66 -33.59 -47.07
N GLN A 87 -9.97 -32.97 -46.16
CA GLN A 87 -9.05 -33.66 -45.23
C GLN A 87 -9.82 -34.40 -44.15
N THR A 88 -9.38 -35.59 -43.78
CA THR A 88 -9.87 -36.37 -42.63
C THR A 88 -8.97 -36.19 -41.40
N SER A 89 -7.77 -35.65 -41.57
CA SER A 89 -6.85 -35.27 -40.51
C SER A 89 -6.38 -33.86 -40.74
N LEU A 90 -6.51 -32.95 -39.71
CA LEU A 90 -6.19 -31.55 -39.84
C LEU A 90 -5.56 -31.06 -38.52
N ASP A 91 -4.25 -30.94 -38.51
CA ASP A 91 -3.53 -30.37 -37.36
C ASP A 91 -3.55 -28.84 -37.45
N ILE A 92 -3.78 -28.18 -36.32
CA ILE A 92 -3.96 -26.75 -36.24
C ILE A 92 -2.94 -26.15 -35.25
N ALA A 93 -2.11 -25.24 -35.71
CA ALA A 93 -1.20 -24.50 -34.86
C ALA A 93 -1.79 -23.11 -34.58
N LEU A 94 -2.14 -22.84 -33.33
CA LEU A 94 -2.63 -21.51 -32.90
C LEU A 94 -1.48 -20.61 -32.56
N THR A 95 -1.55 -19.37 -33.01
CA THR A 95 -0.62 -18.31 -32.64
C THR A 95 -1.09 -17.67 -31.34
N ILE A 96 -0.18 -17.45 -30.40
CA ILE A 96 -0.50 -16.71 -29.17
C ILE A 96 -1.06 -15.35 -29.53
N ASP A 97 -2.22 -15.02 -29.02
CA ASP A 97 -2.83 -13.71 -29.20
C ASP A 97 -2.06 -12.68 -28.37
N MET A 98 -1.16 -11.98 -29.05
CA MET A 98 -0.41 -10.86 -28.48
C MET A 98 -1.19 -9.54 -28.52
N GLN A 99 -2.26 -9.48 -29.28
CA GLN A 99 -3.29 -8.47 -29.12
C GLN A 99 -4.03 -8.85 -27.83
N GLY A 100 -3.77 -8.12 -26.76
CA GLY A 100 -4.35 -8.43 -25.45
C GLY A 100 -5.81 -8.80 -25.60
N LEU A 101 -6.17 -9.99 -25.15
CA LEU A 101 -7.56 -10.36 -24.86
C LEU A 101 -8.26 -9.10 -24.42
N GLU A 102 -9.43 -8.80 -24.94
CA GLU A 102 -10.20 -7.60 -24.56
C GLU A 102 -10.17 -7.53 -23.03
N GLU A 103 -9.21 -6.76 -22.51
CA GLU A 103 -8.92 -6.71 -21.06
C GLU A 103 -10.21 -6.29 -20.36
N VAL A 104 -10.77 -7.22 -19.61
CA VAL A 104 -11.98 -6.99 -18.84
C VAL A 104 -11.57 -6.50 -17.46
N VAL A 105 -12.02 -5.33 -17.11
CA VAL A 105 -11.70 -4.67 -15.84
C VAL A 105 -12.94 -4.73 -14.95
N VAL A 106 -12.75 -5.04 -13.68
CA VAL A 106 -13.82 -4.95 -12.68
C VAL A 106 -14.05 -3.49 -12.34
N VAL A 107 -15.28 -3.02 -12.49
CA VAL A 107 -15.69 -1.64 -12.22
C VAL A 107 -17.00 -1.64 -11.42
N GLY A 108 -16.91 -1.30 -10.16
CA GLY A 108 -18.07 -1.33 -9.28
C GLY A 108 -18.64 -2.74 -9.13
N PHE A 109 -19.91 -2.91 -9.38
CA PHE A 109 -20.62 -4.20 -9.23
C PHE A 109 -20.65 -5.03 -10.51
N GLY A 110 -19.84 -4.72 -11.51
CA GLY A 110 -19.79 -5.43 -12.77
C GLY A 110 -18.40 -5.44 -13.41
N THR A 111 -18.32 -6.04 -14.58
CA THR A 111 -17.12 -6.05 -15.40
C THR A 111 -17.35 -5.31 -16.70
N GLN A 112 -16.39 -4.53 -17.16
CA GLN A 112 -16.43 -3.82 -18.44
C GLN A 112 -15.15 -4.09 -19.23
N LYS A 113 -15.27 -4.11 -20.57
CA LYS A 113 -14.10 -4.12 -21.44
C LYS A 113 -13.32 -2.81 -21.25
N LYS A 114 -12.03 -2.86 -21.09
CA LYS A 114 -11.16 -1.70 -20.89
C LYS A 114 -11.37 -0.61 -21.95
N VAL A 115 -11.58 -1.02 -23.19
CA VAL A 115 -11.87 -0.11 -24.31
C VAL A 115 -13.15 0.71 -24.13
N ASN A 116 -14.13 0.19 -23.36
CA ASN A 116 -15.43 0.82 -23.13
C ASN A 116 -15.47 1.66 -21.82
N LEU A 117 -14.38 1.71 -21.07
CA LEU A 117 -14.32 2.52 -19.87
C LEU A 117 -14.33 4.01 -20.20
N THR A 118 -15.18 4.77 -19.51
CA THR A 118 -15.29 6.22 -19.59
C THR A 118 -14.52 6.93 -18.48
N GLY A 119 -14.32 6.24 -17.35
CA GLY A 119 -13.56 6.73 -16.19
C GLY A 119 -12.07 6.33 -16.22
N SER A 120 -11.31 6.90 -15.28
CA SER A 120 -9.86 6.63 -15.10
C SER A 120 -9.66 5.41 -14.20
N VAL A 121 -9.29 4.28 -14.77
CA VAL A 121 -9.08 3.01 -14.07
C VAL A 121 -7.69 2.45 -14.43
N ALA A 122 -6.93 2.05 -13.41
CA ALA A 122 -5.69 1.30 -13.59
C ALA A 122 -5.89 -0.13 -13.07
N SER A 123 -5.28 -1.12 -13.74
CA SER A 123 -5.37 -2.52 -13.34
C SER A 123 -4.03 -3.22 -13.36
N VAL A 124 -3.84 -4.18 -12.47
CA VAL A 124 -2.69 -5.09 -12.43
C VAL A 124 -3.19 -6.52 -12.31
N SER A 125 -2.58 -7.43 -13.06
CA SER A 125 -2.94 -8.86 -13.08
C SER A 125 -2.13 -9.66 -12.05
N SER A 126 -2.63 -10.88 -11.74
CA SER A 126 -1.91 -11.84 -10.88
C SER A 126 -0.49 -12.12 -11.36
N GLU A 127 -0.28 -12.25 -12.66
CA GLU A 127 1.05 -12.52 -13.23
C GLU A 127 2.09 -11.47 -12.87
N GLN A 128 1.70 -10.18 -12.80
CA GLN A 128 2.59 -9.09 -12.40
C GLN A 128 2.85 -9.09 -10.90
N LEU A 129 1.81 -9.38 -10.09
CA LEU A 129 1.93 -9.40 -8.62
C LEU A 129 2.77 -10.57 -8.11
N GLU A 130 2.64 -11.76 -8.74
CA GLU A 130 3.35 -12.98 -8.36
C GLU A 130 4.87 -12.92 -8.64
N LYS A 131 5.34 -11.99 -9.48
CA LYS A 131 6.76 -11.76 -9.75
C LYS A 131 7.51 -11.10 -8.59
N ARG A 132 6.83 -10.72 -7.52
CA ARG A 132 7.45 -10.09 -6.36
C ARG A 132 7.35 -10.97 -5.12
N ALA A 133 8.48 -11.14 -4.42
CA ALA A 133 8.55 -11.87 -3.16
C ALA A 133 8.15 -10.98 -1.97
N VAL A 134 6.91 -10.49 -1.98
CA VAL A 134 6.39 -9.62 -0.92
C VAL A 134 5.42 -10.37 -0.01
N THR A 135 5.34 -9.93 1.23
CA THR A 135 4.57 -10.59 2.30
C THR A 135 3.14 -10.11 2.39
N LYS A 136 2.90 -8.86 1.98
CA LYS A 136 1.59 -8.19 2.03
C LYS A 136 1.16 -7.71 0.66
N SER A 137 -0.14 -7.83 0.38
CA SER A 137 -0.71 -7.42 -0.90
C SER A 137 -0.62 -5.91 -1.14
N SER A 138 -0.60 -5.10 -0.08
CA SER A 138 -0.37 -3.66 -0.19
C SER A 138 1.01 -3.34 -0.77
N LEU A 139 2.06 -4.06 -0.36
CA LEU A 139 3.42 -3.89 -0.90
C LEU A 139 3.54 -4.36 -2.35
N ALA A 140 2.74 -5.38 -2.75
CA ALA A 140 2.75 -5.87 -4.12
C ALA A 140 2.33 -4.81 -5.14
N LEU A 141 1.53 -3.80 -4.74
CA LEU A 141 1.05 -2.72 -5.62
C LEU A 141 2.09 -1.62 -5.87
N GLN A 142 3.19 -1.58 -5.09
CA GLN A 142 4.18 -0.51 -5.19
C GLN A 142 4.84 -0.48 -6.57
N GLY A 143 4.75 0.67 -7.26
CA GLY A 143 5.30 0.88 -8.60
C GLY A 143 4.59 0.15 -9.74
N GLN A 144 3.40 -0.45 -9.51
CA GLN A 144 2.67 -1.21 -10.53
C GLN A 144 1.70 -0.36 -11.34
N MET A 145 1.19 0.75 -10.78
CA MET A 145 0.12 1.53 -11.40
C MET A 145 0.35 3.03 -11.17
N SER A 146 0.04 3.86 -12.17
CA SER A 146 0.06 5.31 -12.02
C SER A 146 -1.11 5.81 -11.18
N GLY A 147 -0.93 6.95 -10.50
CA GLY A 147 -1.96 7.60 -9.68
C GLY A 147 -2.11 7.00 -8.29
N ILE A 148 -1.35 5.97 -7.93
CA ILE A 148 -1.26 5.47 -6.55
C ILE A 148 0.16 5.62 -6.03
N GLN A 149 0.28 6.20 -4.86
CA GLN A 149 1.49 6.20 -4.06
C GLN A 149 1.39 5.08 -3.03
N VAL A 150 2.37 4.22 -3.01
CA VAL A 150 2.50 3.11 -2.05
C VAL A 150 3.82 3.29 -1.32
N ARG A 151 3.76 3.56 -0.03
CA ARG A 151 4.94 3.84 0.79
C ARG A 151 5.04 2.85 1.92
N GLN A 152 6.20 2.21 2.05
CA GLN A 152 6.48 1.26 3.12
C GLN A 152 6.88 2.00 4.41
N GLY A 153 6.23 1.71 5.53
CA GLY A 153 6.47 2.39 6.80
C GLY A 153 7.68 1.90 7.59
N GLY A 154 8.30 0.78 7.19
CA GLY A 154 9.45 0.18 7.86
C GLY A 154 9.67 -1.27 7.45
N GLY A 155 10.78 -1.86 7.88
CA GLY A 155 11.13 -3.27 7.64
C GLY A 155 10.75 -4.22 8.78
N ASN A 156 10.11 -3.73 9.84
CA ASN A 156 9.72 -4.57 10.98
C ASN A 156 8.74 -5.67 10.55
N PRO A 157 9.07 -6.97 10.71
CA PRO A 157 8.22 -8.10 10.32
C PRO A 157 6.78 -7.99 10.83
N ALA A 158 6.60 -7.51 12.05
CA ALA A 158 5.29 -7.36 12.69
C ALA A 158 4.42 -6.24 12.08
N SER A 159 5.03 -5.21 11.47
CA SER A 159 4.34 -4.00 11.02
C SER A 159 4.79 -3.47 9.65
N ASN A 160 5.24 -4.35 8.75
CA ASN A 160 5.76 -3.98 7.42
C ASN A 160 4.70 -3.65 6.36
N GLY A 161 3.49 -3.22 6.73
CA GLY A 161 2.46 -2.79 5.79
C GLY A 161 2.78 -1.49 5.06
N ALA A 162 2.08 -1.24 3.94
CA ALA A 162 2.21 -0.01 3.19
C ALA A 162 1.04 0.95 3.43
N SER A 163 1.34 2.25 3.44
CA SER A 163 0.33 3.29 3.29
C SER A 163 0.01 3.50 1.81
N LEU A 164 -1.28 3.66 1.50
CA LEU A 164 -1.79 3.81 0.15
C LEU A 164 -2.47 5.15 0.01
N VAL A 165 -2.09 5.95 -0.99
CA VAL A 165 -2.71 7.25 -1.30
C VAL A 165 -2.97 7.34 -2.79
N ILE A 166 -4.21 7.68 -3.20
CA ILE A 166 -4.58 7.83 -4.60
C ILE A 166 -4.72 9.31 -4.95
N ARG A 167 -3.92 9.78 -5.95
CA ARG A 167 -3.93 11.15 -6.46
C ARG A 167 -3.76 12.21 -5.36
N GLY A 168 -2.79 11.96 -4.46
CA GLY A 168 -2.40 12.87 -3.39
C GLY A 168 -3.31 12.87 -2.18
N GLN A 169 -2.82 13.48 -1.12
CA GLN A 169 -3.52 13.60 0.15
C GLN A 169 -4.70 14.58 0.01
N GLY A 170 -5.94 14.08 0.15
CA GLY A 170 -7.15 14.86 -0.09
C GLY A 170 -7.69 15.56 1.14
N THR A 171 -7.29 15.20 2.35
CA THR A 171 -7.80 15.79 3.59
C THR A 171 -6.72 15.87 4.65
N PHE A 172 -6.85 16.81 5.57
CA PHE A 172 -6.06 16.92 6.80
C PHE A 172 -6.90 16.69 8.06
N SER A 173 -8.14 16.24 7.88
CA SER A 173 -8.97 15.81 9.02
C SER A 173 -8.46 14.48 9.58
N GLY A 174 -8.90 14.13 10.78
CA GLY A 174 -8.64 12.82 11.39
C GLY A 174 -9.27 11.64 10.65
N ALA A 175 -9.95 11.88 9.53
CA ALA A 175 -10.59 10.89 8.69
C ALA A 175 -9.59 9.95 7.95
N GLY A 176 -8.32 10.35 7.84
CA GLY A 176 -7.30 9.61 7.10
C GLY A 176 -7.41 9.74 5.59
N THR A 177 -6.40 9.24 4.89
CA THR A 177 -6.24 9.37 3.42
C THR A 177 -6.29 8.04 2.69
N SER A 178 -6.53 6.93 3.41
CA SER A 178 -6.55 5.58 2.85
C SER A 178 -7.73 5.38 1.89
N PRO A 179 -7.53 4.74 0.74
CA PRO A 179 -8.60 4.39 -0.18
C PRO A 179 -9.53 3.32 0.40
N LEU A 180 -10.76 3.27 -0.09
CA LEU A 180 -11.66 2.15 0.16
C LEU A 180 -11.14 0.89 -0.53
N VAL A 181 -11.00 -0.20 0.20
CA VAL A 181 -10.63 -1.49 -0.36
C VAL A 181 -11.84 -2.43 -0.35
N LEU A 182 -12.15 -3.01 -1.51
CA LEU A 182 -13.21 -4.00 -1.68
C LEU A 182 -12.62 -5.32 -2.19
N VAL A 183 -12.75 -6.36 -1.42
CA VAL A 183 -12.40 -7.72 -1.81
C VAL A 183 -13.66 -8.42 -2.30
N ASP A 184 -13.69 -8.78 -3.58
CA ASP A 184 -14.87 -9.39 -4.23
C ASP A 184 -16.19 -8.64 -3.94
N GLY A 185 -16.12 -7.30 -3.85
CA GLY A 185 -17.27 -6.41 -3.64
C GLY A 185 -17.64 -6.10 -2.19
N ILE A 186 -16.96 -6.68 -1.20
CA ILE A 186 -17.17 -6.42 0.23
C ILE A 186 -15.94 -5.71 0.82
N GLU A 187 -16.18 -4.70 1.66
CA GLU A 187 -15.13 -3.94 2.32
C GLU A 187 -14.29 -4.82 3.25
N ALA A 188 -12.97 -4.86 2.99
CA ALA A 188 -12.03 -5.63 3.78
C ALA A 188 -10.61 -5.06 3.60
N SER A 189 -9.69 -5.40 4.50
CA SER A 189 -8.27 -5.04 4.35
C SER A 189 -7.66 -5.73 3.13
N LEU A 190 -6.85 -4.99 2.37
CA LEU A 190 -6.08 -5.57 1.25
C LEU A 190 -5.13 -6.67 1.73
N ASP A 191 -4.52 -6.48 2.89
CA ASP A 191 -3.57 -7.43 3.46
C ASP A 191 -4.22 -8.67 4.08
N LEU A 192 -5.55 -8.74 4.10
CA LEU A 192 -6.28 -9.99 4.38
C LEU A 192 -6.16 -11.01 3.25
N VAL A 193 -5.93 -10.54 2.02
CA VAL A 193 -5.79 -11.41 0.85
C VAL A 193 -4.32 -11.73 0.62
N ASP A 194 -4.00 -13.00 0.46
CA ASP A 194 -2.65 -13.40 0.04
C ASP A 194 -2.38 -12.96 -1.40
N PRO A 195 -1.19 -12.39 -1.73
CA PRO A 195 -0.86 -12.00 -3.11
C PRO A 195 -1.08 -13.11 -4.15
N ASN A 196 -0.81 -14.38 -3.77
CA ASN A 196 -1.03 -15.53 -4.67
C ASN A 196 -2.51 -15.88 -4.91
N ASP A 197 -3.42 -15.38 -4.08
CA ASP A 197 -4.87 -15.59 -4.24
C ASP A 197 -5.53 -14.48 -5.09
N ILE A 198 -4.81 -13.43 -5.42
CA ILE A 198 -5.32 -12.31 -6.21
C ILE A 198 -5.35 -12.69 -7.70
N GLN A 199 -6.48 -12.48 -8.37
CA GLN A 199 -6.62 -12.57 -9.83
C GLN A 199 -6.26 -11.24 -10.49
N SER A 200 -6.76 -10.13 -9.94
CA SER A 200 -6.48 -8.77 -10.41
C SER A 200 -6.78 -7.76 -9.33
N VAL A 201 -6.12 -6.60 -9.41
CA VAL A 201 -6.45 -5.42 -8.63
C VAL A 201 -6.74 -4.28 -9.60
N SER A 202 -7.88 -3.60 -9.41
CA SER A 202 -8.26 -2.41 -10.17
C SER A 202 -8.35 -1.21 -9.25
N ILE A 203 -7.80 -0.08 -9.66
CA ILE A 203 -7.85 1.19 -8.92
C ILE A 203 -8.74 2.16 -9.67
N LEU A 204 -9.79 2.62 -9.01
CA LEU A 204 -10.71 3.65 -9.49
C LEU A 204 -10.21 4.99 -9.00
N LYS A 205 -9.68 5.82 -9.94
CA LYS A 205 -8.95 7.05 -9.60
C LYS A 205 -9.79 8.32 -9.72
N ASP A 206 -10.92 8.25 -10.43
CA ASP A 206 -11.82 9.39 -10.63
C ASP A 206 -13.21 9.15 -10.03
N ALA A 207 -13.99 10.23 -9.95
CA ALA A 207 -15.32 10.14 -9.37
C ALA A 207 -16.29 9.34 -10.24
N ALA A 208 -16.16 9.34 -11.58
CA ALA A 208 -17.08 8.58 -12.43
C ALA A 208 -16.97 7.07 -12.17
N SER A 209 -15.77 6.54 -12.06
CA SER A 209 -15.55 5.13 -11.75
C SER A 209 -15.87 4.78 -10.29
N ALA A 210 -15.65 5.72 -9.34
CA ALA A 210 -15.75 5.49 -7.90
C ALA A 210 -17.10 5.89 -7.27
N ALA A 211 -17.94 6.71 -7.93
CA ALA A 211 -19.17 7.31 -7.34
C ALA A 211 -20.21 6.26 -6.90
N ILE A 212 -20.25 5.10 -7.54
CA ILE A 212 -21.13 4.00 -7.11
C ILE A 212 -20.86 3.55 -5.66
N PHE A 213 -19.69 3.89 -5.09
CA PHE A 213 -19.27 3.63 -3.71
C PHE A 213 -19.42 4.86 -2.78
N GLY A 214 -19.78 6.04 -3.33
CA GLY A 214 -20.26 7.23 -2.62
C GLY A 214 -19.39 7.74 -1.49
N SER A 215 -19.93 7.74 -0.29
CA SER A 215 -19.38 8.36 0.91
C SER A 215 -18.11 7.74 1.49
N LYS A 216 -17.61 6.66 0.91
CA LYS A 216 -16.34 6.01 1.30
C LYS A 216 -15.26 6.15 0.24
N ALA A 217 -15.59 6.71 -0.93
CA ALA A 217 -14.75 6.70 -2.10
C ALA A 217 -13.94 7.99 -2.31
N ALA A 218 -14.02 8.98 -1.41
CA ALA A 218 -13.32 10.27 -1.53
C ALA A 218 -11.80 10.15 -1.76
N ASN A 219 -11.18 9.11 -1.19
CA ASN A 219 -9.76 8.81 -1.35
C ASN A 219 -9.47 7.80 -2.48
N GLY A 220 -10.48 7.51 -3.35
CA GLY A 220 -10.39 6.48 -4.38
C GLY A 220 -10.76 5.09 -3.88
N VAL A 221 -10.82 4.13 -4.81
CA VAL A 221 -11.26 2.76 -4.51
C VAL A 221 -10.29 1.75 -5.10
N ILE A 222 -9.97 0.71 -4.33
CA ILE A 222 -9.18 -0.45 -4.75
C ILE A 222 -10.09 -1.65 -4.78
N LEU A 223 -10.30 -2.23 -5.95
CA LEU A 223 -11.09 -3.44 -6.17
C LEU A 223 -10.16 -4.63 -6.31
N VAL A 224 -10.27 -5.57 -5.41
CA VAL A 224 -9.50 -6.82 -5.41
C VAL A 224 -10.42 -7.95 -5.85
N THR A 225 -10.06 -8.62 -6.94
CA THR A 225 -10.73 -9.82 -7.39
C THR A 225 -9.87 -11.03 -7.07
N THR A 226 -10.42 -12.01 -6.37
CA THR A 226 -9.71 -13.22 -6.02
C THR A 226 -9.83 -14.29 -7.09
N LYS A 227 -8.86 -15.20 -7.16
CA LYS A 227 -8.86 -16.34 -8.09
C LYS A 227 -10.10 -17.20 -7.88
N LYS A 228 -10.69 -17.68 -8.99
CA LYS A 228 -11.84 -18.57 -8.99
C LYS A 228 -11.44 -20.00 -9.33
N GLY A 229 -12.36 -20.94 -9.11
CA GLY A 229 -12.28 -22.29 -9.68
C GLY A 229 -12.19 -22.24 -11.20
N ILE A 230 -11.77 -23.34 -11.80
CA ILE A 230 -11.67 -23.52 -13.25
C ILE A 230 -12.45 -24.77 -13.67
N ILE A 231 -12.99 -24.78 -14.90
CA ILE A 231 -13.61 -25.99 -15.46
C ILE A 231 -12.49 -26.94 -15.87
N GLY A 232 -12.58 -28.20 -15.44
CA GLY A 232 -11.62 -29.24 -15.77
C GLY A 232 -11.08 -29.96 -14.54
N LYS A 233 -10.05 -30.80 -14.78
CA LYS A 233 -9.37 -31.54 -13.71
C LYS A 233 -8.76 -30.59 -12.68
N PRO A 234 -8.68 -31.00 -11.40
CA PRO A 234 -8.01 -30.22 -10.38
C PRO A 234 -6.57 -29.91 -10.77
N VAL A 235 -6.19 -28.64 -10.64
CA VAL A 235 -4.82 -28.17 -10.82
C VAL A 235 -4.28 -27.81 -9.43
N PHE A 236 -3.23 -28.51 -9.01
CA PHE A 236 -2.52 -28.24 -7.76
C PHE A 236 -1.34 -27.32 -8.02
N THR A 237 -1.15 -26.34 -7.17
CA THR A 237 -0.01 -25.42 -7.21
C THR A 237 0.70 -25.41 -5.86
N TYR A 238 2.03 -25.37 -5.90
CA TYR A 238 2.86 -25.16 -4.72
C TYR A 238 3.91 -24.11 -5.03
N ASN A 239 3.90 -23.01 -4.25
CA ASN A 239 4.92 -21.97 -4.33
C ASN A 239 5.64 -21.91 -3.00
N SER A 240 6.97 -21.88 -3.02
CA SER A 240 7.77 -21.77 -1.81
C SER A 240 9.02 -20.96 -2.07
N TYR A 241 9.48 -20.27 -1.04
CA TYR A 241 10.81 -19.66 -1.04
C TYR A 241 11.44 -19.64 0.33
N ILE A 242 12.76 -19.53 0.34
CA ILE A 242 13.57 -19.13 1.48
C ILE A 242 14.33 -17.85 1.11
N GLY A 243 14.43 -16.93 2.06
CA GLY A 243 15.09 -15.65 1.86
C GLY A 243 15.92 -15.22 3.07
N LYS A 244 16.85 -14.30 2.80
CA LYS A 244 17.65 -13.60 3.80
C LYS A 244 17.31 -12.11 3.74
N THR A 245 17.02 -11.55 4.89
CA THR A 245 16.70 -10.13 5.09
C THR A 245 17.89 -9.41 5.73
N GLU A 246 18.20 -8.22 5.22
CA GLU A 246 19.23 -7.31 5.74
C GLU A 246 18.69 -5.88 5.74
N ALA A 247 19.24 -4.98 6.56
CA ALA A 247 18.88 -3.56 6.52
C ALA A 247 19.27 -2.92 5.16
N THR A 248 18.42 -2.03 4.61
CA THR A 248 18.80 -1.27 3.41
C THR A 248 19.90 -0.28 3.70
N MET A 249 19.75 0.45 4.80
CA MET A 249 20.66 1.51 5.27
C MET A 249 20.61 1.58 6.79
N VAL A 250 21.75 1.77 7.41
CA VAL A 250 21.89 2.13 8.83
C VAL A 250 22.94 3.23 8.96
N PRO A 251 22.79 4.20 9.87
CA PRO A 251 23.78 5.23 10.07
C PRO A 251 25.04 4.67 10.72
N GLU A 252 26.19 5.08 10.24
CA GLU A 252 27.48 4.77 10.85
C GLU A 252 27.79 5.80 11.93
N MET A 253 28.19 5.34 13.12
CA MET A 253 28.58 6.22 14.23
C MET A 253 30.09 6.27 14.37
N ILE A 254 30.60 7.31 15.07
CA ILE A 254 32.03 7.46 15.33
C ILE A 254 32.50 6.52 16.42
N ASN A 255 33.79 6.18 16.38
CA ASN A 255 34.43 5.34 17.40
C ASN A 255 34.57 6.08 18.74
N SER A 256 34.84 5.35 19.81
CA SER A 256 34.96 5.91 21.16
C SER A 256 36.06 6.94 21.29
N TRP A 257 37.21 6.79 20.64
CA TRP A 257 38.30 7.78 20.67
C TRP A 257 37.90 9.07 19.93
N GLU A 258 37.25 8.98 18.77
CA GLU A 258 36.72 10.10 18.00
C GLU A 258 35.65 10.86 18.82
N TYR A 259 34.77 10.10 19.50
CA TYR A 259 33.78 10.65 20.41
C TYR A 259 34.44 11.39 21.56
N ALA A 260 35.49 10.84 22.20
CA ALA A 260 36.22 11.48 23.27
C ALA A 260 36.89 12.78 22.82
N GLU A 261 37.46 12.83 21.61
CA GLU A 261 38.02 14.02 20.99
C GLU A 261 36.96 15.11 20.79
N VAL A 262 35.79 14.75 20.23
CA VAL A 262 34.65 15.66 20.01
C VAL A 262 34.16 16.22 21.36
N ILE A 263 33.99 15.37 22.35
CA ILE A 263 33.56 15.81 23.69
C ILE A 263 34.55 16.78 24.28
N ASN A 264 35.87 16.49 24.22
CA ASN A 264 36.88 17.40 24.69
C ASN A 264 36.86 18.76 23.97
N GLN A 265 36.60 18.76 22.65
CA GLN A 265 36.42 19.97 21.88
C GLN A 265 35.20 20.78 22.35
N VAL A 266 34.06 20.10 22.59
CA VAL A 266 32.84 20.76 23.09
C VAL A 266 33.02 21.34 24.49
N PHE A 267 33.77 20.67 25.37
CA PHE A 267 34.14 21.21 26.71
C PHE A 267 35.08 22.40 26.61
N ALA A 268 36.09 22.31 25.75
CA ALA A 268 37.01 23.45 25.53
C ALA A 268 36.28 24.66 24.96
N ASP A 269 35.33 24.47 24.04
CA ASP A 269 34.50 25.56 23.50
C ASP A 269 33.60 26.22 24.57
N ALA A 270 33.20 25.44 25.58
CA ALA A 270 32.47 25.95 26.75
C ALA A 270 33.35 26.51 27.87
N GLY A 271 34.69 26.58 27.67
CA GLY A 271 35.64 27.02 28.70
C GLY A 271 35.83 26.03 29.84
N ALA A 272 35.40 24.76 29.65
CA ALA A 272 35.53 23.73 30.67
C ALA A 272 36.76 22.82 30.46
N ALA A 273 37.16 22.09 31.51
CA ALA A 273 38.29 21.17 31.42
C ALA A 273 37.96 19.97 30.51
N LYS A 274 38.99 19.39 29.86
CA LYS A 274 38.84 18.15 29.07
C LYS A 274 38.17 17.04 29.92
N ARG A 275 37.21 16.35 29.37
CA ARG A 275 36.57 15.20 30.03
C ARG A 275 37.43 13.94 29.97
N TYR A 276 38.15 13.75 28.87
CA TYR A 276 39.06 12.61 28.66
C TYR A 276 40.48 13.14 28.52
N SER A 277 41.42 12.48 29.22
CA SER A 277 42.83 12.76 29.04
C SER A 277 43.36 12.20 27.71
N ASP A 278 44.51 12.67 27.24
CA ASP A 278 45.13 12.14 26.03
C ASP A 278 45.55 10.65 26.23
N ALA A 279 45.81 10.21 27.45
CA ALA A 279 46.05 8.81 27.83
C ALA A 279 44.78 7.99 27.74
N ASP A 280 43.62 8.54 28.13
CA ASP A 280 42.32 7.83 27.98
C ASP A 280 41.98 7.61 26.50
N ILE A 281 42.19 8.64 25.69
CA ILE A 281 41.95 8.57 24.23
C ILE A 281 42.88 7.50 23.60
N ALA A 282 44.14 7.44 24.03
CA ALA A 282 45.07 6.42 23.58
C ALA A 282 44.61 4.99 23.95
N LYS A 283 44.09 4.78 25.15
CA LYS A 283 43.49 3.49 25.59
C LYS A 283 42.26 3.09 24.78
N PHE A 284 41.32 4.02 24.51
CA PHE A 284 40.20 3.74 23.61
C PHE A 284 40.67 3.31 22.23
N LYS A 285 41.75 3.91 21.71
CA LYS A 285 42.26 3.64 20.37
C LYS A 285 43.07 2.33 20.32
N SER A 286 43.86 2.01 21.36
CA SER A 286 44.66 0.80 21.44
C SER A 286 43.81 -0.47 21.71
N GLY A 287 42.69 -0.30 22.40
CA GLY A 287 41.87 -1.44 22.86
C GLY A 287 42.50 -2.26 23.98
N GLU A 288 43.53 -1.76 24.67
CA GLU A 288 44.24 -2.48 25.74
C GLU A 288 43.38 -2.75 26.99
N ASP A 289 42.40 -1.90 27.22
CA ASP A 289 41.46 -2.03 28.35
C ASP A 289 40.03 -1.87 27.88
N PRO A 290 39.48 -2.90 27.22
CA PRO A 290 38.14 -2.80 26.61
C PRO A 290 37.00 -2.74 27.62
N VAL A 291 37.27 -3.00 28.90
CA VAL A 291 36.28 -2.90 29.98
C VAL A 291 36.07 -1.44 30.43
N ASN A 292 37.17 -0.73 30.66
CA ASN A 292 37.12 0.66 31.13
C ASN A 292 37.12 1.67 29.97
N PHE A 293 37.70 1.29 28.82
CA PHE A 293 37.81 2.09 27.59
C PHE A 293 37.25 1.33 26.37
N PRO A 294 35.93 1.02 26.37
CA PRO A 294 35.31 0.23 25.31
C PRO A 294 35.20 0.99 24.01
N ASN A 295 35.20 0.25 22.90
CA ASN A 295 34.70 0.72 21.61
C ASN A 295 33.62 -0.27 21.13
N PHE A 296 32.39 -0.11 21.63
CA PHE A 296 31.31 -1.05 21.44
C PHE A 296 30.33 -0.55 20.35
N ASP A 297 30.19 -1.32 19.30
CA ASP A 297 29.23 -1.01 18.22
C ASP A 297 27.82 -1.47 18.59
N HIS A 298 27.04 -0.58 19.19
CA HIS A 298 25.64 -0.82 19.59
C HIS A 298 24.75 -1.12 18.39
N ILE A 299 25.00 -0.48 17.23
CA ILE A 299 24.19 -0.65 16.01
C ILE A 299 24.42 -2.03 15.40
N GLY A 300 25.70 -2.40 15.20
CA GLY A 300 26.05 -3.72 14.69
C GLY A 300 25.52 -4.82 15.62
N ASN A 301 25.77 -4.69 16.93
CA ASN A 301 25.27 -5.67 17.92
C ASN A 301 23.75 -5.84 17.87
N LEU A 302 22.99 -4.77 17.66
CA LEU A 302 21.52 -4.83 17.58
C LEU A 302 21.05 -5.49 16.27
N PHE A 303 21.51 -4.99 15.10
CA PHE A 303 20.97 -5.41 13.80
C PHE A 303 21.54 -6.74 13.31
N ASP A 304 22.63 -7.23 13.89
CA ASP A 304 23.19 -8.56 13.64
C ASP A 304 22.71 -9.60 14.67
N SER A 305 21.88 -9.21 15.65
CA SER A 305 21.39 -10.10 16.70
C SER A 305 20.39 -11.14 16.22
N GLY A 306 19.63 -10.83 15.15
CA GLY A 306 18.65 -11.73 14.54
C GLY A 306 19.19 -12.42 13.28
N ASN A 307 18.55 -13.51 12.88
CA ASN A 307 19.02 -14.28 11.72
C ASN A 307 18.47 -13.78 10.38
N GLY A 308 17.42 -12.92 10.36
CA GLY A 308 16.85 -12.36 9.16
C GLY A 308 16.31 -13.39 8.13
N ILE A 309 15.93 -14.59 8.58
CA ILE A 309 15.44 -15.64 7.67
C ILE A 309 13.94 -15.48 7.43
N SER A 310 13.55 -15.53 6.16
CA SER A 310 12.16 -15.50 5.73
C SER A 310 11.83 -16.75 4.92
N THR A 311 10.71 -17.39 5.23
CA THR A 311 10.21 -18.57 4.50
C THR A 311 8.75 -18.44 4.16
N ARG A 312 8.35 -18.98 3.01
CA ARG A 312 6.97 -19.00 2.56
C ARG A 312 6.62 -20.31 1.90
N HIS A 313 5.40 -20.80 2.15
CA HIS A 313 4.83 -21.99 1.54
C HIS A 313 3.35 -21.76 1.23
N ASP A 314 2.98 -21.82 -0.04
CA ASP A 314 1.60 -21.67 -0.50
C ASP A 314 1.18 -22.91 -1.28
N ILE A 315 0.06 -23.49 -0.90
CA ILE A 315 -0.57 -24.62 -1.58
C ILE A 315 -1.93 -24.16 -2.10
N GLY A 316 -2.21 -24.43 -3.35
CA GLY A 316 -3.50 -24.12 -3.96
C GLY A 316 -4.05 -25.28 -4.78
N VAL A 317 -5.37 -25.41 -4.81
CA VAL A 317 -6.08 -26.31 -5.72
C VAL A 317 -7.25 -25.59 -6.36
N ARG A 318 -7.38 -25.73 -7.68
CA ARG A 318 -8.47 -25.14 -8.46
C ARG A 318 -9.01 -26.19 -9.43
N GLY A 319 -10.33 -26.31 -9.49
CA GLY A 319 -10.98 -27.30 -10.37
C GLY A 319 -12.47 -27.10 -10.45
N GLY A 320 -13.15 -28.05 -11.09
CA GLY A 320 -14.61 -28.09 -11.11
C GLY A 320 -15.21 -28.49 -12.46
N SER A 321 -16.53 -28.44 -12.50
CA SER A 321 -17.36 -28.68 -13.67
C SER A 321 -18.02 -27.39 -14.15
N GLU A 322 -18.84 -27.46 -15.20
CA GLU A 322 -19.70 -26.35 -15.62
C GLU A 322 -20.70 -25.92 -14.54
N GLN A 323 -21.10 -26.87 -13.68
CA GLN A 323 -22.06 -26.62 -12.61
C GLN A 323 -21.39 -26.05 -11.35
N THR A 324 -20.26 -26.61 -10.93
CA THR A 324 -19.60 -26.22 -9.68
C THR A 324 -18.10 -26.06 -9.91
N GLN A 325 -17.58 -24.88 -9.56
CA GLN A 325 -16.16 -24.54 -9.60
C GLN A 325 -15.68 -24.20 -8.20
N TYR A 326 -14.49 -24.66 -7.88
CA TYR A 326 -13.91 -24.42 -6.55
C TYR A 326 -12.44 -24.02 -6.61
N MET A 327 -12.04 -23.24 -5.62
CA MET A 327 -10.66 -22.91 -5.31
C MET A 327 -10.48 -23.07 -3.81
N PHE A 328 -9.37 -23.67 -3.42
CA PHE A 328 -8.89 -23.75 -2.05
C PHE A 328 -7.42 -23.37 -2.00
N SER A 329 -7.00 -22.58 -1.02
CA SER A 329 -5.60 -22.25 -0.77
C SER A 329 -5.27 -22.26 0.71
N LEU A 330 -4.03 -22.66 1.01
CA LEU A 330 -3.38 -22.56 2.31
C LEU A 330 -2.03 -21.88 2.13
N GLY A 331 -1.72 -20.90 2.96
CA GLY A 331 -0.46 -20.20 2.97
C GLY A 331 0.15 -20.17 4.37
N TYR A 332 1.44 -20.38 4.46
CA TYR A 332 2.26 -20.19 5.64
C TYR A 332 3.42 -19.26 5.31
N TYR A 333 3.61 -18.28 6.15
CA TYR A 333 4.72 -17.33 6.08
C TYR A 333 5.35 -17.19 7.46
N ASN A 334 6.69 -17.23 7.51
CA ASN A 334 7.49 -16.93 8.68
C ASN A 334 8.58 -15.94 8.30
N GLU A 335 8.79 -14.92 9.12
CA GLU A 335 9.89 -13.98 9.01
C GLU A 335 10.49 -13.76 10.38
N ASN A 336 11.76 -14.14 10.52
CA ASN A 336 12.56 -13.75 11.66
C ASN A 336 13.25 -12.42 11.32
N GLY A 337 13.15 -11.45 12.23
CA GLY A 337 13.76 -10.14 12.04
C GLY A 337 15.29 -10.18 12.08
N ILE A 338 15.91 -9.08 11.65
CA ILE A 338 17.35 -8.81 11.83
C ILE A 338 17.68 -8.42 13.28
N ILE A 339 16.66 -8.21 14.12
CA ILE A 339 16.78 -8.06 15.57
C ILE A 339 16.18 -9.31 16.21
N THR A 340 16.87 -9.90 17.17
CA THR A 340 16.42 -11.11 17.88
C THR A 340 15.07 -10.88 18.59
N LYS A 341 14.26 -11.94 18.79
CA LYS A 341 12.91 -11.91 19.35
C LYS A 341 11.88 -11.10 18.55
N ASN A 342 12.24 -10.64 17.36
CA ASN A 342 11.35 -9.88 16.49
C ASN A 342 10.91 -10.76 15.32
N ASP A 343 9.80 -11.47 15.50
CA ASP A 343 9.35 -12.52 14.58
C ASP A 343 7.89 -12.32 14.19
N ALA A 344 7.56 -12.70 12.96
CA ALA A 344 6.20 -12.69 12.44
C ALA A 344 5.85 -14.03 11.78
N ASN A 345 4.73 -14.59 12.16
CA ASN A 345 4.14 -15.78 11.55
C ASN A 345 2.75 -15.47 11.05
N ARG A 346 2.45 -15.92 9.83
CA ARG A 346 1.13 -15.76 9.22
C ARG A 346 0.65 -17.05 8.60
N TYR A 347 -0.58 -17.41 8.91
CA TYR A 347 -1.31 -18.54 8.32
C TYR A 347 -2.51 -17.98 7.56
N ASN A 348 -2.69 -18.38 6.33
CA ASN A 348 -3.81 -17.96 5.47
C ASN A 348 -4.60 -19.17 5.02
N ILE A 349 -5.91 -19.03 4.95
CA ILE A 349 -6.81 -19.99 4.32
C ILE A 349 -7.80 -19.24 3.43
N ARG A 350 -8.11 -19.79 2.27
CA ARG A 350 -9.18 -19.29 1.40
C ARG A 350 -9.96 -20.44 0.75
N VAL A 351 -11.26 -20.24 0.66
CA VAL A 351 -12.19 -21.13 -0.05
C VAL A 351 -13.10 -20.28 -0.90
N ASN A 352 -13.12 -20.52 -2.21
CA ASN A 352 -14.07 -19.93 -3.14
C ASN A 352 -14.86 -21.06 -3.82
N LEU A 353 -16.18 -20.95 -3.77
CA LEU A 353 -17.12 -21.91 -4.36
C LEU A 353 -18.15 -21.14 -5.20
N ASP A 354 -18.23 -21.47 -6.48
CA ASP A 354 -19.23 -20.95 -7.40
C ASP A 354 -20.05 -22.12 -7.93
N THR A 355 -21.36 -22.15 -7.65
CA THR A 355 -22.26 -23.25 -8.04
C THR A 355 -23.47 -22.72 -8.80
N ARG A 356 -23.75 -23.27 -9.95
CA ARG A 356 -24.98 -23.05 -10.70
C ARG A 356 -26.02 -24.10 -10.27
N LEU A 357 -27.04 -23.66 -9.52
CA LEU A 357 -28.11 -24.54 -9.06
C LEU A 357 -29.06 -24.94 -10.19
N ASN A 358 -29.31 -24.02 -11.12
CA ASN A 358 -30.04 -24.23 -12.37
C ASN A 358 -29.66 -23.14 -13.39
N ASN A 359 -30.33 -23.14 -14.56
CA ASN A 359 -30.00 -22.17 -15.63
C ASN A 359 -30.25 -20.70 -15.24
N LYS A 360 -30.97 -20.42 -14.14
CA LYS A 360 -31.33 -19.08 -13.71
C LYS A 360 -30.71 -18.69 -12.36
N LEU A 361 -30.27 -19.66 -11.56
CA LEU A 361 -29.88 -19.44 -10.18
C LEU A 361 -28.43 -19.89 -9.94
N LYS A 362 -27.59 -18.97 -9.51
CA LYS A 362 -26.19 -19.22 -9.13
C LYS A 362 -25.99 -18.82 -7.68
N PHE A 363 -25.17 -19.60 -6.99
CA PHE A 363 -24.70 -19.33 -5.63
C PHE A 363 -23.20 -19.19 -5.64
N SER A 364 -22.67 -18.17 -4.94
CA SER A 364 -21.24 -17.98 -4.75
C SER A 364 -20.94 -17.80 -3.26
N LEU A 365 -19.95 -18.53 -2.76
CA LEU A 365 -19.45 -18.43 -1.40
C LEU A 365 -17.95 -18.23 -1.44
N LYS A 366 -17.48 -17.18 -0.78
CA LYS A 366 -16.05 -16.87 -0.65
C LYS A 366 -15.72 -16.64 0.80
N MET A 367 -14.80 -17.41 1.33
CA MET A 367 -14.36 -17.34 2.72
C MET A 367 -12.85 -17.22 2.76
N ALA A 368 -12.36 -16.42 3.67
CA ALA A 368 -10.94 -16.32 3.95
C ALA A 368 -10.70 -16.13 5.45
N GLY A 369 -9.56 -16.59 5.91
CA GLY A 369 -9.11 -16.34 7.26
C GLY A 369 -7.60 -16.16 7.29
N ASN A 370 -7.11 -15.33 8.20
CA ASN A 370 -5.70 -15.29 8.54
C ASN A 370 -5.50 -15.26 10.05
N LEU A 371 -4.42 -15.89 10.46
CA LEU A 371 -3.90 -15.84 11.82
C LEU A 371 -2.49 -15.27 11.75
N ASN A 372 -2.29 -14.12 12.39
CA ASN A 372 -1.00 -13.46 12.52
C ASN A 372 -0.51 -13.61 13.96
N LYS A 373 0.73 -14.01 14.13
CA LYS A 373 1.41 -14.09 15.43
C LYS A 373 2.71 -13.32 15.31
N ASN A 374 2.79 -12.20 16.02
CA ASN A 374 3.94 -11.33 16.00
C ASN A 374 4.53 -11.23 17.40
N SER A 375 5.84 -11.30 17.50
CA SER A 375 6.59 -11.08 18.74
C SER A 375 7.67 -10.04 18.50
N GLN A 376 7.94 -9.21 19.50
CA GLN A 376 9.06 -8.26 19.45
C GLN A 376 9.59 -8.03 20.88
N PRO A 377 10.88 -7.68 21.02
CA PRO A 377 11.44 -7.33 22.33
C PRO A 377 10.77 -6.08 22.87
N SER A 378 10.70 -5.98 24.19
CA SER A 378 10.22 -4.80 24.91
C SER A 378 11.26 -4.39 25.93
N GLY A 379 11.45 -3.09 26.09
CA GLY A 379 12.43 -2.54 27.03
C GLY A 379 11.85 -2.19 28.39
N ILE A 380 12.66 -1.53 29.20
CA ILE A 380 12.29 -1.01 30.51
C ILE A 380 11.02 -0.15 30.42
N ASN A 381 10.14 -0.25 31.42
CA ASN A 381 8.86 0.45 31.46
C ASN A 381 7.94 0.17 30.25
N GLY A 382 8.14 -0.94 29.51
CA GLY A 382 7.38 -1.23 28.31
C GLY A 382 7.79 -0.46 27.08
N ALA A 383 9.01 0.06 27.05
CA ALA A 383 9.56 0.72 25.87
C ALA A 383 9.52 -0.21 24.65
N GLY A 384 8.98 0.27 23.55
CA GLY A 384 8.84 -0.51 22.32
C GLY A 384 10.16 -0.67 21.55
N LEU A 385 10.15 -1.54 20.55
CA LEU A 385 11.31 -1.80 19.68
C LEU A 385 11.95 -0.52 19.11
N GLY A 386 11.16 0.50 18.76
CA GLY A 386 11.68 1.79 18.31
C GLY A 386 12.60 2.46 19.32
N THR A 387 12.29 2.38 20.63
CA THR A 387 13.15 2.94 21.69
C THR A 387 14.44 2.15 21.81
N ILE A 388 14.42 0.81 21.67
CA ILE A 388 15.62 -0.04 21.68
C ILE A 388 16.52 0.33 20.48
N VAL A 389 15.94 0.47 19.28
CA VAL A 389 16.67 0.93 18.08
C VAL A 389 17.26 2.33 18.31
N GLY A 390 16.45 3.27 18.82
CA GLY A 390 16.92 4.61 19.14
C GLY A 390 18.03 4.65 20.19
N GLY A 391 17.99 3.73 21.15
CA GLY A 391 19.05 3.53 22.13
C GLY A 391 20.36 3.10 21.51
N ALA A 392 20.34 2.09 20.64
CA ALA A 392 21.52 1.62 19.92
C ALA A 392 22.12 2.71 19.00
N MET A 393 21.28 3.52 18.35
CA MET A 393 21.75 4.62 17.52
C MET A 393 22.31 5.81 18.31
N ARG A 394 21.82 6.02 19.53
CA ARG A 394 22.25 7.14 20.38
C ARG A 394 23.46 6.85 21.25
N ASN A 395 23.59 5.62 21.74
CA ASN A 395 24.66 5.32 22.68
C ASN A 395 26.02 5.52 22.02
N ALA A 396 26.88 6.30 22.73
CA ALA A 396 28.27 6.45 22.29
C ALA A 396 29.02 5.12 22.40
N ASN A 397 29.90 4.83 21.45
CA ASN A 397 30.69 3.59 21.44
C ASN A 397 31.60 3.46 22.67
N SER A 398 31.79 4.55 23.43
CA SER A 398 32.49 4.55 24.73
C SER A 398 31.65 3.99 25.89
N ILE A 399 30.39 3.61 25.65
CA ILE A 399 29.51 2.95 26.60
C ILE A 399 29.61 1.43 26.32
N PRO A 400 29.99 0.60 27.31
CA PRO A 400 30.09 -0.83 27.08
C PRO A 400 28.72 -1.46 26.87
N GLY A 401 28.64 -2.55 26.13
CA GLY A 401 27.49 -3.42 26.10
C GLY A 401 27.35 -4.16 27.45
N ARG A 402 27.45 -5.47 27.42
CA ARG A 402 27.51 -6.27 28.65
C ARG A 402 28.91 -6.30 29.21
N MET A 403 29.06 -6.03 30.53
CA MET A 403 30.33 -6.03 31.25
C MET A 403 30.62 -7.40 31.87
N PRO A 404 31.89 -7.72 32.26
CA PRO A 404 32.28 -8.99 32.87
C PRO A 404 31.54 -9.32 34.17
N ASP A 405 31.10 -8.31 34.93
CA ASP A 405 30.30 -8.46 36.15
C ASP A 405 28.85 -8.82 35.91
N GLY A 406 28.45 -8.93 34.63
CA GLY A 406 27.09 -9.29 34.19
C GLY A 406 26.13 -8.13 34.08
N PHE A 407 26.54 -6.92 34.44
CA PHE A 407 25.75 -5.69 34.25
C PHE A 407 26.01 -5.08 32.86
N TYR A 408 25.32 -3.97 32.56
CA TYR A 408 25.37 -3.32 31.25
C TYR A 408 25.83 -1.86 31.37
N GLY A 409 26.45 -1.38 30.33
CA GLY A 409 26.72 0.05 30.19
C GLY A 409 25.44 0.84 30.22
N ARG A 410 25.51 2.04 30.79
CA ARG A 410 24.33 2.86 30.96
C ARG A 410 24.49 4.23 30.31
N ASN A 411 23.53 4.59 29.49
CA ASN A 411 23.31 5.96 29.03
C ASN A 411 21.94 6.44 29.51
N GLU A 412 21.92 7.10 30.67
CA GLU A 412 20.71 7.63 31.29
C GLU A 412 19.51 6.65 31.31
N THR A 413 18.67 6.69 30.28
CA THR A 413 17.45 5.89 30.18
C THR A 413 17.46 4.86 29.07
N LEU A 414 18.56 4.72 28.31
CA LEU A 414 18.64 3.84 27.12
C LEU A 414 19.65 2.72 27.35
N HIS A 415 19.18 1.48 27.22
CA HIS A 415 19.94 0.28 27.51
C HIS A 415 19.61 -0.82 26.51
N PRO A 416 19.90 -0.63 25.18
CA PRO A 416 19.43 -1.52 24.14
C PRO A 416 19.82 -2.98 24.36
N GLU A 417 21.03 -3.26 24.86
CA GLU A 417 21.52 -4.61 25.11
C GLU A 417 20.75 -5.28 26.27
N ALA A 418 20.60 -4.57 27.39
CA ALA A 418 19.85 -5.08 28.54
C ALA A 418 18.36 -5.32 28.20
N ASP A 419 17.76 -4.40 27.45
CA ASP A 419 16.38 -4.52 27.00
C ASP A 419 16.21 -5.72 26.05
N LEU A 420 17.17 -5.94 25.15
CA LEU A 420 17.15 -7.04 24.19
C LEU A 420 17.33 -8.40 24.85
N GLU A 421 18.23 -8.49 25.86
CA GLU A 421 18.49 -9.74 26.59
C GLU A 421 17.41 -10.05 27.62
N SER A 422 16.68 -9.03 28.14
CA SER A 422 15.63 -9.20 29.16
C SER A 422 14.55 -10.19 28.73
N ALA A 423 13.80 -10.74 29.68
CA ALA A 423 12.64 -11.58 29.41
C ALA A 423 11.39 -10.77 28.97
N SER A 424 11.54 -9.47 28.73
CA SER A 424 10.44 -8.61 28.29
C SER A 424 10.06 -8.89 26.85
N PHE A 425 8.77 -8.82 26.55
CA PHE A 425 8.24 -9.00 25.19
C PHE A 425 6.94 -8.25 24.96
N LEU A 426 6.65 -7.98 23.71
CA LEU A 426 5.33 -7.60 23.21
C LEU A 426 4.89 -8.62 22.15
N GLN A 427 3.77 -9.30 22.40
CA GLN A 427 3.13 -10.23 21.46
C GLN A 427 1.81 -9.64 20.97
N ASN A 428 1.62 -9.63 19.65
CA ASN A 428 0.38 -9.22 19.03
C ASN A 428 -0.14 -10.38 18.15
N ASN A 429 -1.29 -10.92 18.50
CA ASN A 429 -1.95 -11.99 17.77
C ASN A 429 -3.22 -11.44 17.14
N GLY A 430 -3.31 -11.52 15.82
CA GLY A 430 -4.48 -11.09 15.06
C GLY A 430 -5.14 -12.29 14.38
N THR A 431 -6.45 -12.45 14.54
CA THR A 431 -7.25 -13.41 13.80
C THR A 431 -8.32 -12.67 13.03
N ASN A 432 -8.36 -12.85 11.70
CA ASN A 432 -9.33 -12.18 10.86
C ASN A 432 -10.08 -13.20 10.02
N PHE A 433 -11.38 -13.00 9.89
CA PHE A 433 -12.28 -13.78 9.05
C PHE A 433 -13.01 -12.88 8.07
N TYR A 434 -13.18 -13.37 6.88
CA TYR A 434 -13.93 -12.75 5.79
C TYR A 434 -14.88 -13.79 5.21
N THR A 435 -16.14 -13.41 5.06
CA THR A 435 -17.15 -14.22 4.42
C THR A 435 -17.96 -13.36 3.47
N ASN A 436 -18.19 -13.85 2.26
CA ASN A 436 -19.01 -13.22 1.25
C ASN A 436 -19.86 -14.29 0.55
N GLY A 437 -21.16 -14.27 0.81
CA GLY A 437 -22.16 -15.12 0.18
C GLY A 437 -22.99 -14.30 -0.79
N SER A 438 -23.23 -14.80 -2.01
CA SER A 438 -24.14 -14.15 -2.95
C SER A 438 -25.04 -15.16 -3.67
N VAL A 439 -26.26 -14.74 -3.91
CA VAL A 439 -27.26 -15.43 -4.75
C VAL A 439 -27.51 -14.55 -5.95
N ILE A 440 -27.26 -15.08 -7.14
CA ILE A 440 -27.43 -14.40 -8.42
C ILE A 440 -28.59 -15.06 -9.15
N TRP A 441 -29.63 -14.28 -9.41
CA TRP A 441 -30.86 -14.75 -10.04
C TRP A 441 -31.12 -14.05 -11.38
N ASP A 442 -30.93 -14.80 -12.46
CA ASP A 442 -31.25 -14.40 -13.83
C ASP A 442 -32.78 -14.56 -14.07
N ILE A 443 -33.55 -13.50 -13.72
CA ILE A 443 -35.03 -13.52 -13.81
C ILE A 443 -35.47 -13.65 -15.27
N PHE A 444 -34.90 -12.75 -16.10
CA PHE A 444 -35.08 -12.77 -17.55
C PHE A 444 -33.69 -12.73 -18.21
N LYS A 445 -33.64 -12.94 -19.54
CA LYS A 445 -32.39 -12.92 -20.32
C LYS A 445 -31.57 -11.64 -20.09
N ASP A 446 -32.22 -10.50 -19.85
CA ASP A 446 -31.60 -9.18 -19.78
C ASP A 446 -31.64 -8.58 -18.35
N LEU A 447 -32.24 -9.28 -17.35
CA LEU A 447 -32.41 -8.80 -15.96
C LEU A 447 -31.86 -9.82 -14.96
N THR A 448 -30.88 -9.39 -14.19
CA THR A 448 -30.27 -10.16 -13.10
C THR A 448 -30.46 -9.44 -11.78
N ILE A 449 -30.83 -10.18 -10.72
CA ILE A 449 -30.84 -9.67 -9.34
C ILE A 449 -29.78 -10.44 -8.55
N THR A 450 -28.95 -9.69 -7.82
CA THR A 450 -27.92 -10.24 -6.93
C THR A 450 -28.24 -9.80 -5.49
N GLY A 451 -28.44 -10.78 -4.61
CA GLY A 451 -28.45 -10.59 -3.16
C GLY A 451 -27.10 -10.98 -2.59
N GLN A 452 -26.49 -10.15 -1.76
CA GLN A 452 -25.16 -10.39 -1.20
C GLN A 452 -25.13 -10.09 0.29
N ILE A 453 -24.46 -10.98 1.04
CA ILE A 453 -24.13 -10.82 2.45
C ILE A 453 -22.62 -10.90 2.60
N GLY A 454 -22.03 -9.86 3.21
CA GLY A 454 -20.61 -9.81 3.55
C GLY A 454 -20.42 -9.64 5.04
N HIS A 455 -19.51 -10.41 5.63
CA HIS A 455 -19.13 -10.26 7.02
C HIS A 455 -17.61 -10.31 7.16
N THR A 456 -17.06 -9.29 7.79
CA THR A 456 -15.68 -9.26 8.24
C THR A 456 -15.65 -9.25 9.76
N TYR A 457 -14.79 -10.06 10.36
CA TYR A 457 -14.62 -10.17 11.79
C TYR A 457 -13.14 -10.29 12.12
N GLY A 458 -12.66 -9.44 13.03
CA GLY A 458 -11.28 -9.43 13.47
C GLY A 458 -11.20 -9.46 14.99
N ILE A 459 -10.23 -10.23 15.51
CA ILE A 459 -9.83 -10.24 16.91
C ILE A 459 -8.36 -9.88 16.96
N GLU A 460 -8.01 -8.94 17.81
CA GLU A 460 -6.63 -8.60 18.12
C GLU A 460 -6.38 -8.80 19.61
N GLN A 461 -5.32 -9.53 19.94
CA GLN A 461 -4.84 -9.74 21.29
C GLN A 461 -3.43 -9.19 21.41
N SER A 462 -3.19 -8.33 22.38
CA SER A 462 -1.88 -7.78 22.69
C SER A 462 -1.49 -8.17 24.11
N LYS A 463 -0.31 -8.81 24.26
CA LYS A 463 0.27 -9.21 25.53
C LYS A 463 1.64 -8.57 25.68
N ALA A 464 1.75 -7.57 26.56
CA ALA A 464 2.98 -6.84 26.82
C ALA A 464 3.48 -7.19 28.23
N TYR A 465 4.58 -7.91 28.29
CA TYR A 465 5.25 -8.26 29.54
C TYR A 465 6.54 -7.48 29.69
N VAL A 466 6.73 -6.84 30.82
CA VAL A 466 7.98 -6.17 31.21
C VAL A 466 8.58 -6.92 32.38
N ALA A 467 9.74 -7.49 32.16
CA ALA A 467 10.45 -8.29 33.18
C ALA A 467 11.06 -7.39 34.26
N LYS A 468 11.26 -7.93 35.44
CA LYS A 468 12.16 -7.35 36.46
C LYS A 468 13.59 -7.75 36.11
N TYR A 469 14.48 -6.78 35.93
CA TYR A 469 15.91 -7.02 35.67
C TYR A 469 16.75 -5.82 36.08
N ALA A 470 18.00 -6.10 36.45
CA ALA A 470 18.99 -5.08 36.79
C ALA A 470 19.82 -4.70 35.55
N ILE A 471 20.06 -3.44 35.34
CA ILE A 471 20.94 -2.88 34.32
C ILE A 471 22.30 -2.57 34.95
N THR A 472 22.25 -1.91 36.12
CA THR A 472 23.41 -1.71 37.00
C THR A 472 23.03 -2.17 38.43
N PRO A 473 23.96 -2.26 39.38
CA PRO A 473 23.62 -2.61 40.76
C PRO A 473 22.54 -1.76 41.40
N THR A 474 22.38 -0.50 40.96
CA THR A 474 21.45 0.47 41.53
C THR A 474 20.32 0.89 40.61
N TYR A 475 20.31 0.40 39.35
CA TYR A 475 19.33 0.79 38.37
C TYR A 475 18.84 -0.41 37.54
N GLY A 476 17.57 -0.43 37.27
CA GLY A 476 16.90 -1.46 36.46
C GLY A 476 15.41 -1.39 36.58
N ASN A 477 14.71 -2.32 35.97
CA ASN A 477 13.27 -2.47 36.15
C ASN A 477 12.99 -3.20 37.47
N ALA A 478 12.52 -2.47 38.47
CA ALA A 478 12.33 -2.97 39.83
C ALA A 478 11.12 -3.91 39.95
N LEU A 479 10.10 -3.73 39.09
CA LEU A 479 8.87 -4.50 39.12
C LEU A 479 8.55 -5.05 37.74
N ASN A 480 8.24 -6.31 37.68
CA ASN A 480 7.67 -6.90 36.47
C ASN A 480 6.19 -6.51 36.35
N SER A 481 5.72 -6.43 35.10
CA SER A 481 4.32 -6.07 34.84
C SER A 481 3.81 -6.77 33.59
N LEU A 482 2.49 -6.97 33.56
CA LEU A 482 1.79 -7.54 32.41
C LEU A 482 0.58 -6.69 32.08
N ARG A 483 0.47 -6.35 30.79
CA ARG A 483 -0.73 -5.75 30.18
C ARG A 483 -1.26 -6.68 29.13
N GLU A 484 -2.54 -7.01 29.24
CA GLU A 484 -3.25 -7.75 28.19
C GLU A 484 -4.41 -6.91 27.67
N ASN A 485 -4.48 -6.76 26.35
CA ASN A 485 -5.60 -6.12 25.67
C ASN A 485 -6.21 -7.11 24.69
N TRP A 486 -7.51 -7.10 24.63
CA TRP A 486 -8.29 -7.84 23.66
C TRP A 486 -9.26 -6.88 22.99
N SER A 487 -9.30 -6.90 21.66
CA SER A 487 -10.24 -6.11 20.88
C SER A 487 -10.85 -6.94 19.77
N GLU A 488 -12.13 -6.69 19.50
CA GLU A 488 -12.83 -7.25 18.35
C GLU A 488 -13.41 -6.14 17.49
N GLY A 489 -13.41 -6.39 16.19
CA GLY A 489 -14.06 -5.55 15.21
C GLY A 489 -14.93 -6.39 14.28
N SER A 490 -16.11 -5.93 13.95
CA SER A 490 -16.99 -6.59 12.99
C SER A 490 -17.62 -5.60 12.03
N ALA A 491 -17.79 -6.01 10.76
CA ALA A 491 -18.58 -5.30 9.79
C ALA A 491 -19.51 -6.29 9.06
N LEU A 492 -20.80 -6.00 9.10
CA LEU A 492 -21.84 -6.74 8.36
C LEU A 492 -22.36 -5.85 7.24
N THR A 493 -22.33 -6.35 6.01
CA THR A 493 -22.87 -5.71 4.82
C THR A 493 -23.97 -6.56 4.24
N LEU A 494 -25.13 -5.99 4.01
CA LEU A 494 -26.23 -6.58 3.26
C LEU A 494 -26.51 -5.69 2.04
N GLN A 495 -26.57 -6.28 0.85
CA GLN A 495 -26.90 -5.51 -0.35
C GLN A 495 -27.70 -6.32 -1.35
N THR A 496 -28.55 -5.60 -2.10
CA THR A 496 -29.32 -6.13 -3.23
C THR A 496 -29.10 -5.23 -4.43
N ILE A 497 -28.79 -5.84 -5.57
CA ILE A 497 -28.46 -5.15 -6.81
C ILE A 497 -29.32 -5.74 -7.93
N ALA A 498 -29.94 -4.89 -8.73
CA ALA A 498 -30.63 -5.25 -9.95
C ALA A 498 -29.88 -4.69 -11.15
N GLU A 499 -29.61 -5.51 -12.14
CA GLU A 499 -28.86 -5.20 -13.37
C GLU A 499 -29.72 -5.52 -14.59
N TYR A 500 -29.91 -4.53 -15.45
CA TYR A 500 -30.61 -4.71 -16.73
C TYR A 500 -29.69 -4.31 -17.89
N ASN A 501 -29.45 -5.27 -18.81
CA ASN A 501 -28.57 -5.06 -19.96
C ASN A 501 -29.31 -5.36 -21.25
N LYS A 502 -29.48 -4.33 -22.11
CA LYS A 502 -30.24 -4.43 -23.35
C LYS A 502 -29.48 -3.86 -24.52
N LYS A 503 -29.35 -4.68 -25.57
CA LYS A 503 -28.84 -4.22 -26.87
C LYS A 503 -30.00 -4.14 -27.88
N ILE A 504 -30.19 -2.93 -28.46
CA ILE A 504 -31.21 -2.68 -29.51
C ILE A 504 -30.45 -2.10 -30.70
N LYS A 505 -30.26 -2.90 -31.75
CA LYS A 505 -29.46 -2.55 -32.94
C LYS A 505 -28.06 -2.06 -32.52
N ASP A 506 -27.76 -0.82 -32.79
CA ASP A 506 -26.49 -0.16 -32.52
C ASP A 506 -26.39 0.45 -31.10
N HIS A 507 -27.47 0.41 -30.35
CA HIS A 507 -27.60 0.98 -29.00
C HIS A 507 -27.46 -0.11 -27.94
N THR A 508 -26.58 0.10 -26.97
CA THR A 508 -26.47 -0.75 -25.79
C THR A 508 -26.78 0.09 -24.56
N PHE A 509 -27.69 -0.41 -23.74
CA PHE A 509 -28.13 0.21 -22.47
C PHE A 509 -27.79 -0.74 -21.33
N TYR A 510 -27.21 -0.19 -20.27
CA TYR A 510 -27.01 -0.91 -19.02
C TYR A 510 -27.53 -0.05 -17.88
N LEU A 511 -28.43 -0.60 -17.10
CA LEU A 511 -29.01 0.02 -15.90
C LEU A 511 -28.67 -0.86 -14.70
N LEU A 512 -28.23 -0.22 -13.62
CA LEU A 512 -28.02 -0.85 -12.33
C LEU A 512 -28.71 -0.02 -11.26
N GLY A 513 -29.43 -0.67 -10.36
CA GLY A 513 -29.97 -0.07 -9.16
C GLY A 513 -29.71 -0.95 -7.96
N GLY A 514 -29.43 -0.36 -6.80
CA GLY A 514 -29.13 -1.14 -5.62
C GLY A 514 -29.40 -0.43 -4.30
N VAL A 515 -29.52 -1.26 -3.27
CA VAL A 515 -29.64 -0.82 -1.87
C VAL A 515 -28.62 -1.59 -1.03
N SER A 516 -27.98 -0.93 -0.08
CA SER A 516 -27.09 -1.58 0.87
C SER A 516 -27.24 -1.01 2.28
N GLY A 517 -27.10 -1.89 3.29
CA GLY A 517 -27.00 -1.57 4.70
C GLY A 517 -25.70 -2.12 5.26
N GLN A 518 -24.98 -1.31 6.02
CA GLN A 518 -23.74 -1.70 6.68
C GLN A 518 -23.80 -1.37 8.16
N THR A 519 -23.30 -2.28 9.00
CA THR A 519 -23.15 -2.06 10.45
C THR A 519 -21.72 -2.38 10.84
N PHE A 520 -21.09 -1.47 11.55
CA PHE A 520 -19.75 -1.63 12.09
C PHE A 520 -19.85 -1.65 13.60
N GLY A 521 -19.18 -2.61 14.25
CA GLY A 521 -19.10 -2.74 15.70
C GLY A 521 -17.67 -2.99 16.14
N GLY A 522 -17.33 -2.52 17.34
CA GLY A 522 -16.06 -2.81 17.99
C GLY A 522 -16.24 -2.90 19.50
N LYS A 523 -15.47 -3.78 20.13
CA LYS A 523 -15.36 -3.90 21.58
C LYS A 523 -13.91 -4.08 21.97
N GLY A 524 -13.54 -3.60 23.17
CA GLY A 524 -12.22 -3.78 23.70
C GLY A 524 -12.27 -3.99 25.21
N ILE A 525 -11.38 -4.84 25.71
CA ILE A 525 -11.15 -5.08 27.13
C ILE A 525 -9.65 -5.04 27.35
N GLY A 526 -9.20 -4.40 28.43
CA GLY A 526 -7.80 -4.39 28.84
C GLY A 526 -7.63 -4.64 30.32
N ALA A 527 -6.56 -5.32 30.69
CA ALA A 527 -6.17 -5.54 32.06
C ALA A 527 -4.67 -5.31 32.24
N PHE A 528 -4.30 -4.78 33.40
CA PHE A 528 -2.92 -4.55 33.81
C PHE A 528 -2.72 -5.01 35.26
N ARG A 529 -1.62 -5.69 35.51
CA ARG A 529 -1.09 -5.97 36.85
C ARG A 529 0.42 -5.93 36.88
N ASP A 530 1.01 -5.74 38.05
CA ASP A 530 2.44 -5.79 38.28
C ASP A 530 2.81 -6.64 39.51
N ALA A 531 4.10 -6.61 39.89
CA ALA A 531 4.63 -7.36 41.03
C ALA A 531 4.30 -8.88 40.97
N PHE A 532 4.62 -9.51 39.84
CA PHE A 532 4.54 -10.96 39.70
C PHE A 532 5.63 -11.66 40.52
N PRO A 533 5.40 -12.90 40.98
CA PRO A 533 6.36 -13.63 41.81
C PRO A 533 7.72 -13.82 41.15
N ASN A 534 7.78 -13.99 39.83
CA ASN A 534 9.01 -14.16 39.04
C ASN A 534 8.79 -13.71 37.59
N ASN A 535 9.84 -13.83 36.75
CA ASN A 535 9.79 -13.47 35.37
C ASN A 535 9.31 -14.59 34.42
N SER A 536 8.80 -15.70 34.95
CA SER A 536 8.36 -16.86 34.14
C SER A 536 6.85 -17.07 34.13
N ILE A 537 6.09 -16.26 34.88
CA ILE A 537 4.64 -16.33 34.98
C ILE A 537 4.03 -15.15 34.21
N TYR A 538 3.26 -15.45 33.19
CA TYR A 538 2.65 -14.49 32.25
C TYR A 538 1.12 -14.52 32.30
N GLU A 539 0.54 -14.89 33.45
CA GLU A 539 -0.91 -14.90 33.67
C GLU A 539 -1.33 -13.71 34.53
N ILE A 540 -2.26 -12.88 34.03
CA ILE A 540 -2.68 -11.63 34.68
C ILE A 540 -3.10 -11.84 36.14
N ASN A 541 -3.66 -13.01 36.44
CA ASN A 541 -4.15 -13.36 37.78
C ASN A 541 -3.04 -13.53 38.80
N ALA A 542 -1.81 -13.79 38.41
CA ALA A 542 -0.66 -13.98 39.29
C ALA A 542 -0.04 -12.67 39.79
N GLY A 543 -0.35 -11.54 39.18
CA GLY A 543 0.14 -10.23 39.59
C GLY A 543 -0.65 -9.64 40.77
N SER A 544 -0.05 -8.65 41.43
CA SER A 544 -0.68 -7.90 42.54
C SER A 544 -1.93 -7.15 42.07
N THR A 545 -2.93 -7.11 42.91
CA THR A 545 -4.15 -6.33 42.68
C THR A 545 -4.02 -4.86 43.10
N ALA A 546 -2.98 -4.52 43.85
CA ALA A 546 -2.83 -3.18 44.47
C ALA A 546 -2.80 -2.01 43.48
N ARG A 547 -2.24 -2.26 42.27
CA ARG A 547 -2.17 -1.28 41.15
C ARG A 547 -2.82 -1.82 39.87
N GLY A 548 -3.69 -2.84 40.03
CA GLY A 548 -4.42 -3.41 38.90
C GLY A 548 -5.38 -2.40 38.27
N THR A 549 -5.39 -2.35 36.94
CA THR A 549 -6.34 -1.53 36.17
C THR A 549 -7.10 -2.38 35.17
N GLN A 550 -8.36 -2.03 34.94
CA GLN A 550 -9.22 -2.64 33.93
C GLN A 550 -9.82 -1.54 33.06
N THR A 551 -9.96 -1.84 31.78
CA THR A 551 -10.58 -0.93 30.81
C THR A 551 -11.57 -1.69 29.95
N GLY A 552 -12.63 -1.02 29.51
CA GLY A 552 -13.60 -1.58 28.58
C GLY A 552 -14.19 -0.50 27.68
N SER A 553 -14.46 -0.86 26.44
CA SER A 553 -15.06 0.05 25.48
C SER A 553 -15.91 -0.69 24.46
N SER A 554 -16.93 -0.02 23.93
CA SER A 554 -17.69 -0.50 22.78
C SER A 554 -18.06 0.64 21.86
N SER A 555 -18.16 0.36 20.56
CA SER A 555 -18.56 1.34 19.56
C SER A 555 -19.45 0.71 18.50
N ARG A 556 -20.32 1.49 17.88
CA ARG A 556 -21.16 1.08 16.76
C ARG A 556 -21.46 2.26 15.84
N ASN A 557 -21.47 2.01 14.53
CA ASN A 557 -22.01 2.94 13.54
C ASN A 557 -22.67 2.19 12.39
N THR A 558 -23.53 2.87 11.65
CA THR A 558 -24.30 2.30 10.54
C THR A 558 -24.27 3.22 9.34
N LEU A 559 -24.38 2.62 8.16
CA LEU A 559 -24.49 3.31 6.87
C LEU A 559 -25.61 2.64 6.06
N GLN A 560 -26.54 3.41 5.53
CA GLN A 560 -27.55 2.97 4.59
C GLN A 560 -27.38 3.71 3.27
N SER A 561 -27.58 3.03 2.13
CA SER A 561 -27.25 3.58 0.83
C SER A 561 -28.25 3.12 -0.24
N TYR A 562 -28.59 4.05 -1.13
CA TYR A 562 -29.32 3.81 -2.37
C TYR A 562 -28.44 4.28 -3.53
N PHE A 563 -28.30 3.47 -4.56
CA PHE A 563 -27.40 3.81 -5.67
C PHE A 563 -27.90 3.32 -7.02
N GLY A 564 -27.51 4.01 -8.07
CA GLY A 564 -27.83 3.65 -9.44
C GLY A 564 -26.76 4.04 -10.44
N ARG A 565 -26.70 3.34 -11.53
CA ARG A 565 -25.82 3.56 -12.68
C ARG A 565 -26.60 3.41 -13.97
N PHE A 566 -26.33 4.30 -14.91
CA PHE A 566 -26.80 4.22 -16.28
C PHE A 566 -25.61 4.32 -17.23
N ASN A 567 -25.41 3.29 -18.08
CA ASN A 567 -24.43 3.34 -19.14
C ASN A 567 -25.15 3.24 -20.50
N TYR A 568 -24.70 4.06 -21.44
CA TYR A 568 -25.18 4.06 -22.82
C TYR A 568 -23.99 3.98 -23.79
N SER A 569 -24.11 3.13 -24.79
CA SER A 569 -23.11 3.01 -25.86
C SER A 569 -23.81 3.00 -27.22
N PHE A 570 -23.38 3.88 -28.11
CA PHE A 570 -23.82 3.90 -29.52
C PHE A 570 -22.68 3.41 -30.42
N ARG A 571 -22.90 2.29 -31.11
CA ARG A 571 -21.92 1.59 -31.99
C ARG A 571 -20.56 1.34 -31.36
N ASN A 572 -20.45 1.28 -30.03
CA ASN A 572 -19.18 1.26 -29.30
C ASN A 572 -18.23 2.44 -29.63
N LYS A 573 -18.76 3.55 -30.15
CA LYS A 573 -18.03 4.76 -30.49
C LYS A 573 -18.21 5.85 -29.45
N TYR A 574 -19.46 6.14 -29.12
CA TYR A 574 -19.84 7.16 -28.13
C TYR A 574 -20.33 6.45 -26.89
N LEU A 575 -19.65 6.70 -25.78
CA LEU A 575 -19.90 6.07 -24.49
C LEU A 575 -20.31 7.15 -23.50
N PHE A 576 -21.34 6.88 -22.72
CA PHE A 576 -21.82 7.76 -21.66
C PHE A 576 -22.14 6.94 -20.42
N GLU A 577 -21.77 7.45 -19.23
CA GLU A 577 -22.09 6.86 -17.93
C GLU A 577 -22.57 7.95 -16.97
N ALA A 578 -23.64 7.67 -16.23
CA ALA A 578 -24.14 8.49 -15.13
C ALA A 578 -24.32 7.62 -13.90
N ASN A 579 -23.83 8.07 -12.75
CA ASN A 579 -24.03 7.41 -11.47
C ASN A 579 -24.62 8.41 -10.46
N ALA A 580 -25.42 7.88 -9.54
CA ALA A 580 -25.89 8.61 -8.37
C ALA A 580 -25.92 7.68 -7.17
N ARG A 581 -25.49 8.19 -6.00
CA ARG A 581 -25.57 7.47 -4.74
C ARG A 581 -26.05 8.41 -3.63
N TYR A 582 -26.97 7.90 -2.81
CA TYR A 582 -27.54 8.59 -1.69
C TYR A 582 -27.26 7.82 -0.40
N ASP A 583 -26.39 8.35 0.44
CA ASP A 583 -25.86 7.71 1.64
C ASP A 583 -26.35 8.39 2.91
N GLY A 584 -26.79 7.60 3.90
CA GLY A 584 -27.20 8.05 5.24
C GLY A 584 -26.31 7.41 6.31
N SER A 585 -25.53 8.23 7.04
CA SER A 585 -24.59 7.78 8.07
C SER A 585 -25.03 8.19 9.47
N SER A 586 -24.96 7.23 10.43
CA SER A 586 -25.23 7.52 11.84
C SER A 586 -24.21 8.46 12.50
N ARG A 587 -23.10 8.76 11.83
CA ARG A 587 -22.05 9.67 12.33
C ARG A 587 -22.44 11.14 12.26
N PHE A 588 -23.48 11.48 11.49
CA PHE A 588 -23.99 12.83 11.33
C PHE A 588 -25.35 13.01 12.01
N PRO A 589 -25.69 14.23 12.42
CA PRO A 589 -26.99 14.54 13.01
C PRO A 589 -28.14 14.31 12.00
N GLN A 590 -29.35 14.24 12.47
CA GLN A 590 -30.52 13.84 11.67
C GLN A 590 -30.71 14.70 10.41
N ASP A 591 -30.50 15.99 10.51
CA ASP A 591 -30.75 16.95 9.43
C ASP A 591 -29.68 16.95 8.33
N SER A 592 -28.45 16.54 8.65
CA SER A 592 -27.32 16.45 7.70
C SER A 592 -26.84 15.01 7.47
N ARG A 593 -27.65 14.02 7.90
CA ARG A 593 -27.30 12.58 7.83
C ARG A 593 -27.14 12.06 6.42
N TRP A 594 -27.89 12.60 5.46
CA TRP A 594 -27.97 12.12 4.10
C TRP A 594 -27.17 12.99 3.13
N GLY A 595 -26.32 12.38 2.31
CA GLY A 595 -25.54 13.01 1.25
C GLY A 595 -25.79 12.39 -0.12
N LEU A 596 -25.95 13.24 -1.16
CA LEU A 596 -26.09 12.82 -2.55
C LEU A 596 -24.77 13.02 -3.31
N PHE A 597 -24.30 11.98 -3.99
CA PHE A 597 -23.01 11.95 -4.70
C PHE A 597 -23.25 11.56 -6.17
N PRO A 598 -23.45 12.54 -7.08
CA PRO A 598 -23.62 12.32 -8.51
C PRO A 598 -22.29 12.26 -9.24
N SER A 599 -22.25 11.55 -10.39
CA SER A 599 -21.15 11.61 -11.35
C SER A 599 -21.60 11.37 -12.79
N LEU A 600 -20.84 11.95 -13.73
CA LEU A 600 -21.06 11.84 -15.17
C LEU A 600 -19.72 11.59 -15.86
N SER A 601 -19.74 10.76 -16.92
CA SER A 601 -18.58 10.63 -17.78
C SER A 601 -18.98 10.31 -19.23
N ALA A 602 -18.12 10.70 -20.15
CA ALA A 602 -18.29 10.42 -21.56
C ALA A 602 -16.94 10.03 -22.19
N ALA A 603 -17.01 9.20 -23.23
CA ALA A 603 -15.83 8.89 -24.03
C ALA A 603 -16.20 8.75 -25.50
N TRP A 604 -15.26 9.17 -26.34
CA TRP A 604 -15.33 9.06 -27.79
C TRP A 604 -14.18 8.21 -28.31
N ARG A 605 -14.54 7.07 -28.90
CA ARG A 605 -13.58 6.17 -29.56
C ARG A 605 -13.39 6.60 -31.00
N ILE A 606 -12.48 7.55 -31.23
CA ILE A 606 -12.17 8.14 -32.52
C ILE A 606 -11.72 7.07 -33.51
N SER A 607 -11.02 6.06 -33.02
CA SER A 607 -10.55 4.92 -33.82
C SER A 607 -11.67 4.11 -34.49
N GLN A 608 -12.93 4.27 -34.06
CA GLN A 608 -14.10 3.58 -34.64
C GLN A 608 -14.83 4.44 -35.68
N GLU A 609 -14.36 5.67 -35.96
CA GLU A 609 -14.94 6.54 -36.98
C GLU A 609 -14.50 6.15 -38.39
N SER A 610 -15.34 6.39 -39.38
CA SER A 610 -15.03 6.05 -40.78
C SER A 610 -13.79 6.83 -41.29
N PHE A 611 -13.68 8.11 -40.97
CA PHE A 611 -12.52 8.94 -41.35
C PHE A 611 -11.21 8.41 -40.73
N PHE A 612 -11.27 7.87 -39.51
CA PHE A 612 -10.10 7.29 -38.84
C PHE A 612 -9.68 5.96 -39.49
N MET A 613 -10.65 5.13 -39.92
CA MET A 613 -10.37 3.91 -40.62
C MET A 613 -9.71 4.18 -41.99
N ASP A 614 -10.05 5.30 -42.65
CA ASP A 614 -9.39 5.72 -43.86
C ASP A 614 -7.99 6.27 -43.59
N LEU A 615 -7.77 7.03 -42.52
CA LEU A 615 -6.45 7.45 -42.04
C LEU A 615 -5.57 6.24 -41.72
N LYS A 616 -6.13 5.18 -41.11
CA LYS A 616 -5.41 3.95 -40.78
C LYS A 616 -4.86 3.22 -42.01
N LYS A 617 -5.47 3.37 -43.18
CA LYS A 617 -4.92 2.84 -44.44
C LYS A 617 -3.57 3.49 -44.80
N GLY A 618 -3.40 4.79 -44.51
CA GLY A 618 -2.14 5.53 -44.69
C GLY A 618 -1.18 5.43 -43.50
N MET A 619 -1.69 5.14 -42.29
CA MET A 619 -0.93 5.06 -41.05
C MET A 619 -1.23 3.72 -40.30
N PRO A 620 -0.78 2.58 -40.83
CA PRO A 620 -1.12 1.25 -40.27
C PRO A 620 -0.56 1.03 -38.86
N TRP A 621 0.39 1.87 -38.44
CA TRP A 621 0.94 1.85 -37.10
C TRP A 621 -0.01 2.42 -36.01
N LEU A 622 -1.05 3.18 -36.38
CA LEU A 622 -2.04 3.76 -35.47
C LEU A 622 -3.19 2.79 -35.25
N SER A 623 -3.33 2.23 -34.04
CA SER A 623 -4.27 1.12 -33.74
C SER A 623 -5.57 1.61 -33.13
N ASP A 624 -5.49 2.34 -32.04
CA ASP A 624 -6.63 2.85 -31.26
C ASP A 624 -6.41 4.27 -30.79
N LEU A 625 -7.52 5.02 -30.65
CA LEU A 625 -7.53 6.39 -30.18
C LEU A 625 -8.86 6.67 -29.49
N LYS A 626 -8.79 7.07 -28.19
CA LYS A 626 -9.95 7.40 -27.38
C LYS A 626 -9.68 8.62 -26.51
N ILE A 627 -10.65 9.52 -26.45
CA ILE A 627 -10.70 10.66 -25.52
C ILE A 627 -11.83 10.40 -24.52
N ARG A 628 -11.63 10.78 -23.27
CA ARG A 628 -12.61 10.62 -22.19
C ARG A 628 -12.59 11.83 -21.26
N ALA A 629 -13.74 12.13 -20.68
CA ALA A 629 -13.90 13.18 -19.70
C ALA A 629 -14.86 12.72 -18.60
N SER A 630 -14.60 13.11 -17.36
CA SER A 630 -15.46 12.80 -16.23
C SER A 630 -15.50 13.92 -15.21
N TRP A 631 -16.63 13.99 -14.52
CA TRP A 631 -16.89 14.86 -13.39
C TRP A 631 -17.74 14.12 -12.38
N GLY A 632 -17.51 14.36 -11.09
CA GLY A 632 -18.39 13.83 -10.06
C GLY A 632 -17.98 14.23 -8.66
N GLN A 633 -18.87 13.93 -7.72
CA GLN A 633 -18.72 14.20 -6.30
C GLN A 633 -18.70 12.91 -5.49
N LEU A 634 -17.90 12.90 -4.44
CA LEU A 634 -17.71 11.79 -3.50
C LEU A 634 -17.76 12.34 -2.08
N GLY A 635 -18.33 11.59 -1.15
CA GLY A 635 -18.39 11.97 0.25
C GLY A 635 -17.25 11.35 1.06
N ASN A 636 -17.01 11.92 2.24
CA ASN A 636 -16.19 11.30 3.28
C ASN A 636 -16.91 11.35 4.62
N GLN A 637 -17.08 10.17 5.24
CA GLN A 637 -17.71 10.01 6.54
C GLN A 637 -16.72 9.57 7.64
N SER A 638 -15.43 9.47 7.34
CA SER A 638 -14.43 8.91 8.25
C SER A 638 -14.08 9.86 9.40
N VAL A 639 -15.09 10.37 10.06
CA VAL A 639 -15.02 11.12 11.32
C VAL A 639 -15.34 10.22 12.49
N GLY A 640 -15.03 10.63 13.71
CA GLY A 640 -15.40 9.89 14.93
C GLY A 640 -16.91 9.55 14.99
N ASN A 641 -17.27 8.62 15.85
CA ASN A 641 -18.69 8.29 16.04
C ASN A 641 -19.39 9.39 16.85
N TYR A 642 -20.52 9.88 16.33
CA TYR A 642 -21.41 10.85 17.00
C TYR A 642 -20.75 12.17 17.45
N PRO A 643 -19.91 12.84 16.66
CA PRO A 643 -19.21 14.06 17.07
C PRO A 643 -20.15 15.27 17.26
N TYR A 644 -21.42 15.10 16.95
CA TYR A 644 -22.50 16.06 17.16
C TYR A 644 -23.16 15.96 18.57
N GLN A 645 -22.65 15.05 19.43
CA GLN A 645 -23.10 14.90 20.80
C GLN A 645 -22.03 15.38 21.77
N ASP A 646 -22.45 16.02 22.86
CA ASP A 646 -21.54 16.38 23.94
C ASP A 646 -21.02 15.11 24.62
N LEU A 647 -19.70 15.00 24.76
CA LEU A 647 -19.08 13.84 25.37
C LEU A 647 -18.68 14.14 26.82
N LEU A 648 -19.12 13.28 27.72
CA LEU A 648 -18.69 13.31 29.12
C LEU A 648 -17.38 12.52 29.31
N SER A 649 -16.37 13.18 29.84
CA SER A 649 -15.20 12.51 30.36
C SER A 649 -15.42 12.16 31.84
N LEU A 650 -15.15 10.91 32.21
CA LEU A 650 -15.19 10.40 33.59
C LEU A 650 -13.81 10.44 34.25
N ALA A 651 -12.79 10.97 33.57
CA ALA A 651 -11.43 11.10 34.07
C ALA A 651 -11.19 12.33 35.01
N PRO A 652 -11.96 13.43 34.94
CA PRO A 652 -11.77 14.54 35.85
C PRO A 652 -11.93 14.09 37.31
N VAL A 653 -10.99 14.53 38.16
CA VAL A 653 -11.04 14.31 39.60
C VAL A 653 -11.04 15.66 40.30
N TYR A 654 -11.70 15.75 41.43
CA TYR A 654 -11.73 16.94 42.26
C TYR A 654 -11.30 16.58 43.69
N PRO A 655 -10.39 17.33 44.29
CA PRO A 655 -9.99 17.09 45.68
C PRO A 655 -11.04 17.60 46.69
N PHE A 656 -11.56 16.70 47.49
CA PHE A 656 -12.34 17.02 48.65
C PHE A 656 -11.50 16.73 49.91
N GLY A 657 -10.88 17.76 50.47
CA GLY A 657 -9.88 17.60 51.51
C GLY A 657 -8.65 16.86 51.03
N SER A 658 -8.32 15.71 51.63
CA SER A 658 -7.19 14.85 51.26
C SER A 658 -7.58 13.74 50.27
N ALA A 659 -8.84 13.63 49.85
CA ALA A 659 -9.32 12.60 48.96
C ALA A 659 -9.63 13.13 47.57
N LEU A 660 -9.19 12.41 46.53
CA LEU A 660 -9.60 12.67 45.14
C LEU A 660 -10.91 11.97 44.86
N SER A 661 -11.94 12.73 44.48
CA SER A 661 -13.22 12.19 44.06
C SER A 661 -13.34 12.19 42.57
N ALA A 662 -13.79 11.07 42.00
CA ALA A 662 -14.08 10.97 40.59
C ALA A 662 -15.28 11.87 40.22
N GLY A 663 -15.17 12.55 39.10
CA GLY A 663 -16.19 13.44 38.57
C GLY A 663 -16.52 13.12 37.12
N ALA A 664 -17.44 13.89 36.56
CA ALA A 664 -17.74 13.87 35.12
C ALA A 664 -17.75 15.30 34.61
N ALA A 665 -17.14 15.56 33.47
CA ALA A 665 -17.13 16.88 32.84
C ALA A 665 -17.24 16.79 31.33
N ILE A 666 -17.86 17.79 30.73
CA ILE A 666 -17.82 17.99 29.26
C ILE A 666 -16.45 18.54 28.93
N THR A 667 -15.62 17.73 28.25
CA THR A 667 -14.27 18.13 27.84
C THR A 667 -14.19 18.47 26.35
N THR A 668 -15.18 18.03 25.56
CA THR A 668 -15.31 18.34 24.13
C THR A 668 -16.71 18.84 23.86
N LEU A 669 -16.80 20.01 23.24
CA LEU A 669 -18.07 20.58 22.85
C LEU A 669 -18.59 19.94 21.56
N ALA A 670 -19.88 19.65 21.50
CA ALA A 670 -20.54 19.16 20.29
C ALA A 670 -20.62 20.24 19.21
N ASN A 671 -20.58 19.81 17.94
CA ASN A 671 -21.01 20.63 16.81
C ASN A 671 -22.23 19.97 16.16
N LYS A 672 -23.41 20.59 16.30
CA LYS A 672 -24.67 20.06 15.75
C LYS A 672 -24.85 20.34 14.26
N ASP A 673 -24.01 21.22 13.67
CA ASP A 673 -24.06 21.62 12.27
C ASP A 673 -23.06 20.86 11.40
N ILE A 674 -22.45 19.82 11.94
CA ILE A 674 -21.48 19.00 11.24
C ILE A 674 -22.11 18.27 10.03
N THR A 675 -21.46 18.36 8.89
CA THR A 675 -21.88 17.71 7.64
C THR A 675 -20.72 16.99 6.94
N TRP A 676 -21.01 16.39 5.80
CA TRP A 676 -20.07 15.61 5.00
C TRP A 676 -18.92 16.46 4.47
N GLU A 677 -17.71 15.91 4.45
CA GLU A 677 -16.65 16.40 3.56
C GLU A 677 -17.01 15.97 2.13
N THR A 678 -16.87 16.87 1.17
CA THR A 678 -17.20 16.62 -0.23
C THR A 678 -15.96 16.75 -1.11
N THR A 679 -15.66 15.69 -1.86
CA THR A 679 -14.57 15.69 -2.84
C THR A 679 -15.13 15.73 -4.25
N THR A 680 -14.81 16.79 -5.00
CA THR A 680 -15.15 16.96 -6.42
C THR A 680 -13.92 16.59 -7.26
N VAL A 681 -14.11 15.69 -8.24
CA VAL A 681 -13.05 15.30 -9.18
C VAL A 681 -13.45 15.61 -10.61
N LYS A 682 -12.57 16.31 -11.32
CA LYS A 682 -12.64 16.56 -12.78
C LYS A 682 -11.48 15.84 -13.43
N ASN A 683 -11.74 15.11 -14.52
CA ASN A 683 -10.69 14.34 -15.19
C ASN A 683 -10.88 14.39 -16.71
N VAL A 684 -9.79 14.57 -17.45
CA VAL A 684 -9.73 14.41 -18.90
C VAL A 684 -8.62 13.42 -19.22
N GLY A 685 -8.93 12.42 -20.03
CA GLY A 685 -8.01 11.33 -20.35
C GLY A 685 -7.91 11.06 -21.85
N PHE A 686 -6.77 10.52 -22.23
CA PHE A 686 -6.43 10.18 -23.61
C PHE A 686 -5.78 8.80 -23.62
N ASP A 687 -6.30 7.89 -24.48
CA ASP A 687 -5.77 6.54 -24.64
C ASP A 687 -5.35 6.37 -26.11
N LEU A 688 -4.14 5.86 -26.33
CA LEU A 688 -3.52 5.66 -27.63
C LEU A 688 -2.94 4.25 -27.74
N GLY A 689 -3.30 3.53 -28.78
CA GLY A 689 -2.71 2.24 -29.18
C GLY A 689 -1.93 2.38 -30.50
N LEU A 690 -0.70 1.85 -30.53
CA LEU A 690 0.18 1.89 -31.69
C LEU A 690 0.73 0.51 -32.01
N PHE A 691 1.09 0.28 -33.29
CA PHE A 691 1.74 -0.94 -33.79
C PHE A 691 0.92 -2.21 -33.50
N ASN A 692 -0.39 -2.18 -33.78
CA ASN A 692 -1.36 -3.22 -33.44
C ASN A 692 -1.35 -3.48 -31.92
N ASP A 693 -1.47 -2.40 -31.12
CA ASP A 693 -1.51 -2.36 -29.66
C ASP A 693 -0.27 -2.94 -28.96
N LYS A 694 0.85 -3.15 -29.68
CA LYS A 694 2.13 -3.49 -29.05
C LYS A 694 2.63 -2.37 -28.13
N LEU A 695 2.35 -1.12 -28.47
CA LEU A 695 2.59 0.05 -27.62
C LEU A 695 1.25 0.66 -27.25
N SER A 696 0.97 0.73 -25.96
CA SER A 696 -0.18 1.44 -25.40
C SER A 696 0.30 2.59 -24.52
N PHE A 697 -0.31 3.74 -24.72
CA PHE A 697 -0.07 4.93 -23.92
C PHE A 697 -1.40 5.47 -23.40
N SER A 698 -1.46 5.79 -22.11
CA SER A 698 -2.59 6.49 -21.52
C SER A 698 -2.14 7.63 -20.64
N THR A 699 -2.87 8.72 -20.68
CA THR A 699 -2.62 9.88 -19.81
C THR A 699 -3.94 10.44 -19.31
N ASP A 700 -3.92 10.93 -18.07
CA ASP A 700 -5.01 11.62 -17.40
C ASP A 700 -4.53 12.93 -16.81
N TYR A 701 -5.25 14.02 -17.04
CA TYR A 701 -5.16 15.24 -16.26
C TYR A 701 -6.34 15.31 -15.29
N PHE A 702 -6.07 15.57 -14.02
CA PHE A 702 -7.11 15.63 -13.00
C PHE A 702 -6.99 16.85 -12.09
N ILE A 703 -8.15 17.28 -11.59
CA ILE A 703 -8.27 18.23 -10.48
C ILE A 703 -9.22 17.57 -9.46
N LYS A 704 -8.72 17.38 -8.24
CA LYS A 704 -9.44 16.80 -7.10
C LYS A 704 -9.48 17.84 -5.98
N THR A 705 -10.65 18.40 -5.69
CA THR A 705 -10.87 19.39 -4.64
C THR A 705 -11.70 18.76 -3.54
N THR A 706 -11.23 18.83 -2.31
CA THR A 706 -12.00 18.43 -1.13
C THR A 706 -12.37 19.70 -0.37
N ASP A 707 -13.65 19.92 -0.21
CA ASP A 707 -14.25 21.04 0.52
C ASP A 707 -14.90 20.56 1.82
N ASP A 708 -15.16 21.52 2.71
CA ASP A 708 -15.79 21.28 3.99
C ASP A 708 -15.05 20.26 4.88
N ILE A 709 -13.72 20.28 4.81
CA ILE A 709 -12.86 19.41 5.61
C ILE A 709 -13.10 19.66 7.09
N LEU A 710 -13.31 18.58 7.82
CA LEU A 710 -13.63 18.57 9.24
C LEU A 710 -12.36 18.62 10.09
N TYR A 711 -12.15 19.73 10.78
CA TYR A 711 -11.05 19.82 11.75
C TYR A 711 -11.42 20.72 12.93
N SER A 712 -10.74 20.51 14.07
CA SER A 712 -10.92 21.34 15.25
C SER A 712 -10.12 22.63 15.09
N VAL A 713 -10.80 23.76 15.07
CA VAL A 713 -10.17 25.08 14.99
C VAL A 713 -9.56 25.43 16.35
N SER A 714 -8.33 25.97 16.33
CA SER A 714 -7.69 26.43 17.58
C SER A 714 -8.51 27.58 18.20
N VAL A 715 -8.84 27.45 19.47
CA VAL A 715 -9.54 28.46 20.27
C VAL A 715 -8.71 28.81 21.51
N SER A 716 -9.04 29.90 22.17
CA SER A 716 -8.38 30.30 23.41
C SER A 716 -8.60 29.25 24.51
N ASN A 717 -7.54 28.94 25.25
CA ASN A 717 -7.59 28.02 26.40
C ASN A 717 -8.55 28.48 27.53
N VAL A 718 -8.98 29.72 27.52
CA VAL A 718 -10.00 30.29 28.44
C VAL A 718 -11.33 29.55 28.31
N LEU A 719 -11.61 28.94 27.17
CA LEU A 719 -12.82 28.13 26.94
C LEU A 719 -12.91 26.94 27.90
N GLY A 720 -11.80 26.41 28.39
CA GLY A 720 -11.75 25.25 29.30
C GLY A 720 -12.23 23.93 28.69
N ALA A 721 -12.54 23.88 27.38
CA ALA A 721 -12.96 22.70 26.65
C ALA A 721 -12.36 22.68 25.23
N THR A 722 -12.21 21.49 24.67
CA THR A 722 -11.79 21.33 23.27
C THR A 722 -12.97 21.64 22.35
N PRO A 723 -12.78 22.48 21.31
CA PRO A 723 -13.86 22.74 20.35
C PRO A 723 -14.15 21.50 19.53
N GLY A 724 -15.42 21.30 19.17
CA GLY A 724 -15.85 20.26 18.25
C GLY A 724 -15.28 20.44 16.85
N LEU A 725 -15.41 19.40 16.04
CA LEU A 725 -15.03 19.43 14.62
C LEU A 725 -15.93 20.43 13.87
N THR A 726 -15.36 21.15 12.92
CA THR A 726 -16.06 22.15 12.10
C THR A 726 -15.71 21.96 10.64
N ASN A 727 -16.70 22.08 9.75
CA ASN A 727 -16.51 22.05 8.30
C ASN A 727 -15.90 23.38 7.82
N ALA A 728 -14.58 23.47 7.74
CA ALA A 728 -13.91 24.75 7.59
C ALA A 728 -12.66 24.77 6.70
N GLY A 729 -12.23 23.66 6.18
CA GLY A 729 -11.02 23.54 5.37
C GLY A 729 -11.28 23.12 3.93
N SER A 730 -10.33 23.41 3.04
CA SER A 730 -10.32 22.89 1.67
C SER A 730 -8.92 22.58 1.18
N VAL A 731 -8.79 21.53 0.35
CA VAL A 731 -7.53 21.07 -0.26
C VAL A 731 -7.75 20.77 -1.73
N GLU A 732 -6.84 21.19 -2.58
CA GLU A 732 -6.79 20.85 -3.99
C GLU A 732 -5.56 19.98 -4.31
N ASN A 733 -5.78 18.89 -5.04
CA ASN A 733 -4.74 18.12 -5.72
C ASN A 733 -4.98 18.21 -7.23
N ARG A 734 -3.98 18.58 -8.00
CA ARG A 734 -4.02 18.55 -9.45
C ARG A 734 -2.78 17.88 -10.02
N GLY A 735 -2.92 17.24 -11.14
CA GLY A 735 -1.78 16.53 -11.67
C GLY A 735 -2.02 15.75 -12.94
N TRP A 736 -0.97 15.02 -13.33
CA TRP A 736 -0.94 14.16 -14.51
C TRP A 736 -0.57 12.75 -14.10
N ASP A 737 -1.28 11.78 -14.70
CA ASP A 737 -0.92 10.36 -14.66
C ASP A 737 -0.53 9.91 -16.07
N PHE A 738 0.62 9.27 -16.21
CA PHE A 738 1.10 8.68 -17.47
C PHE A 738 1.32 7.20 -17.28
N ASN A 739 0.96 6.41 -18.28
CA ASN A 739 1.19 4.97 -18.32
C ASN A 739 1.58 4.58 -19.75
N LEU A 740 2.75 3.97 -19.90
CA LEU A 740 3.29 3.47 -21.15
C LEU A 740 3.58 1.98 -21.02
N ASN A 741 3.02 1.16 -21.92
CA ASN A 741 3.33 -0.26 -21.99
C ASN A 741 3.73 -0.63 -23.43
N TYR A 742 4.86 -1.28 -23.56
CA TYR A 742 5.34 -1.84 -24.81
C TYR A 742 5.62 -3.33 -24.65
N ARG A 743 5.15 -4.15 -25.60
CA ARG A 743 5.42 -5.59 -25.63
C ARG A 743 5.72 -6.04 -27.05
N ASN A 744 6.75 -6.90 -27.19
CA ASN A 744 7.07 -7.46 -28.49
C ASN A 744 7.75 -8.83 -28.33
N VAL A 745 7.77 -9.62 -29.42
CA VAL A 745 8.54 -10.86 -29.53
C VAL A 745 9.34 -10.84 -30.83
N VAL A 746 10.64 -11.09 -30.73
CA VAL A 746 11.57 -11.12 -31.86
C VAL A 746 12.47 -12.36 -31.72
N GLY A 747 12.50 -13.24 -32.71
CA GLY A 747 13.41 -14.40 -32.71
C GLY A 747 13.27 -15.31 -31.49
N GLY A 748 12.06 -15.42 -30.91
CA GLY A 748 11.81 -16.22 -29.70
C GLY A 748 12.17 -15.50 -28.38
N PHE A 749 12.66 -14.27 -28.44
CA PHE A 749 12.87 -13.40 -27.28
C PHE A 749 11.62 -12.53 -27.09
N SER A 750 10.89 -12.74 -25.98
CA SER A 750 9.79 -11.88 -25.55
C SER A 750 10.30 -10.80 -24.61
N TYR A 751 9.87 -9.56 -24.81
CA TYR A 751 10.24 -8.47 -23.92
C TYR A 751 9.11 -7.46 -23.76
N GLY A 752 9.05 -6.85 -22.58
CA GLY A 752 8.09 -5.82 -22.24
C GLY A 752 8.74 -4.72 -21.43
N VAL A 753 8.28 -3.49 -21.68
CA VAL A 753 8.65 -2.29 -20.94
C VAL A 753 7.37 -1.64 -20.45
N SER A 754 7.26 -1.42 -19.14
CA SER A 754 6.17 -0.66 -18.54
C SER A 754 6.75 0.53 -17.80
N ALA A 755 6.31 1.74 -18.14
CA ALA A 755 6.71 2.96 -17.45
C ALA A 755 5.47 3.68 -16.93
N ILE A 756 5.53 4.12 -15.70
CA ILE A 756 4.50 4.92 -15.04
C ILE A 756 5.12 6.19 -14.47
N LEU A 757 4.37 7.29 -14.56
CA LEU A 757 4.75 8.57 -13.96
C LEU A 757 3.47 9.24 -13.47
N SER A 758 3.48 9.73 -12.23
CA SER A 758 2.44 10.60 -11.68
C SER A 758 3.05 11.89 -11.18
N LEU A 759 2.52 13.02 -11.62
CA LEU A 759 2.90 14.35 -11.19
C LEU A 759 1.73 14.94 -10.40
N ILE A 760 1.98 15.40 -9.17
CA ILE A 760 0.92 15.85 -8.26
C ILE A 760 1.35 17.14 -7.56
N ASP A 761 0.50 18.16 -7.62
CA ASP A 761 0.60 19.39 -6.85
C ASP A 761 -0.51 19.42 -5.80
N ASN A 762 -0.16 19.46 -4.53
CA ASN A 762 -1.08 19.49 -3.39
C ASN A 762 -1.09 20.89 -2.77
N LYS A 763 -2.28 21.46 -2.52
CA LYS A 763 -2.43 22.78 -1.90
C LYS A 763 -3.58 22.81 -0.91
N VAL A 764 -3.34 23.34 0.28
CA VAL A 764 -4.40 23.84 1.15
C VAL A 764 -4.96 25.13 0.53
N THR A 765 -6.24 25.17 0.23
CA THR A 765 -6.88 26.31 -0.43
C THR A 765 -7.69 27.18 0.54
N LYS A 766 -8.09 26.61 1.69
CA LYS A 766 -8.88 27.33 2.70
C LYS A 766 -8.63 26.74 4.10
N LEU A 767 -8.58 27.60 5.12
CA LEU A 767 -8.49 27.29 6.55
C LEU A 767 -9.41 28.23 7.33
N SER A 768 -10.67 27.87 7.58
CA SER A 768 -11.62 28.66 8.36
C SER A 768 -11.48 30.19 8.10
N LYS A 769 -11.11 30.96 9.12
CA LYS A 769 -10.87 32.42 9.08
C LYS A 769 -9.39 32.80 9.15
N VAL A 770 -8.47 31.83 9.05
CA VAL A 770 -7.03 32.03 9.16
C VAL A 770 -6.33 31.55 7.89
N ASN A 771 -5.13 32.09 7.62
CA ASN A 771 -4.34 31.66 6.48
C ASN A 771 -3.31 30.59 6.83
N GLN A 772 -3.13 30.32 8.12
CA GLN A 772 -2.13 29.35 8.60
C GLN A 772 -2.52 28.72 9.94
N ASP A 773 -2.13 27.46 10.10
CA ASP A 773 -2.08 26.71 11.36
C ASP A 773 -0.70 26.08 11.46
N ILE A 774 0.21 26.80 12.14
CA ILE A 774 1.63 26.44 12.23
C ILE A 774 1.79 25.09 12.95
N ALA A 775 0.98 24.83 13.98
CA ALA A 775 1.08 23.62 14.79
C ALA A 775 0.79 22.35 13.95
N ARG A 776 -0.09 22.45 12.95
CA ARG A 776 -0.43 21.36 12.04
C ARG A 776 0.31 21.39 10.70
N GLY A 777 1.16 22.39 10.46
CA GLY A 777 1.83 22.56 9.18
C GLY A 777 0.86 22.86 8.03
N LEU A 778 -0.21 23.61 8.30
CA LEU A 778 -1.23 23.96 7.31
C LEU A 778 -1.10 25.45 6.95
N PHE A 779 -0.90 25.72 5.67
CA PHE A 779 -0.71 27.07 5.13
C PHE A 779 -1.48 27.17 3.80
N VAL A 780 -2.31 28.19 3.68
CA VAL A 780 -3.04 28.45 2.42
C VAL A 780 -2.05 28.69 1.28
N GLY A 781 -2.20 27.98 0.17
CA GLY A 781 -1.30 28.02 -0.99
C GLY A 781 -0.16 26.99 -0.97
N TYR A 782 0.02 26.22 0.11
CA TYR A 782 1.11 25.26 0.27
C TYR A 782 0.59 23.84 0.53
N PRO A 783 1.44 22.81 0.32
CA PRO A 783 1.07 21.42 0.61
C PRO A 783 0.78 21.19 2.10
N ILE A 784 -0.06 20.17 2.36
CA ILE A 784 -0.32 19.69 3.72
C ILE A 784 1.00 19.26 4.38
N GLY A 785 1.19 19.65 5.66
CA GLY A 785 2.36 19.29 6.46
C GLY A 785 3.62 20.10 6.13
N SER A 786 3.48 21.21 5.41
CA SER A 786 4.60 22.09 5.09
C SER A 786 5.34 22.56 6.36
N ALA A 787 6.67 22.52 6.30
CA ALA A 787 7.50 22.99 7.39
C ALA A 787 7.68 24.52 7.32
N PHE A 788 7.48 25.19 8.46
CA PHE A 788 7.63 26.62 8.60
C PHE A 788 8.80 26.93 9.52
N GLY A 789 9.73 27.78 9.08
CA GLY A 789 10.97 28.05 9.79
C GLY A 789 11.83 29.11 9.12
N TYR A 790 13.06 29.19 9.56
CA TYR A 790 14.01 30.17 9.08
C TYR A 790 14.72 29.70 7.80
N LYS A 791 15.15 30.66 6.97
CA LYS A 791 16.11 30.41 5.89
C LYS A 791 17.53 30.69 6.37
N SER A 792 18.48 29.94 5.79
CA SER A 792 19.91 30.05 6.08
C SER A 792 20.70 30.44 4.84
N ASN A 793 21.91 31.00 5.11
CA ASN A 793 22.92 31.29 4.08
C ASN A 793 24.27 30.65 4.48
N GLY A 794 24.23 29.31 4.70
CA GLY A 794 25.39 28.55 5.13
C GLY A 794 25.77 28.76 6.57
N LEU A 795 27.08 28.73 6.88
CA LEU A 795 27.64 28.85 8.22
C LEU A 795 28.50 30.08 8.33
N PHE A 796 28.68 30.61 9.56
CA PHE A 796 29.73 31.59 9.82
C PHE A 796 31.12 30.93 9.69
N GLY A 797 31.98 31.45 8.81
CA GLY A 797 33.35 30.95 8.64
C GLY A 797 34.19 31.17 9.88
N SER A 798 34.00 32.34 10.54
CA SER A 798 34.70 32.74 11.74
C SER A 798 33.82 33.59 12.65
N ASN A 799 34.31 33.91 13.88
CA ASN A 799 33.63 34.86 14.76
C ASN A 799 33.63 36.28 14.19
N ALA A 800 34.62 36.65 13.35
CA ALA A 800 34.66 37.95 12.71
C ALA A 800 33.50 38.14 11.70
N ASP A 801 33.03 37.07 11.06
CA ASP A 801 31.92 37.11 10.09
C ASP A 801 30.57 37.44 10.74
N VAL A 802 30.48 37.37 12.05
CA VAL A 802 29.27 37.71 12.82
C VAL A 802 29.15 39.24 12.94
N THR A 803 30.28 39.95 12.96
CA THR A 803 30.30 41.40 13.12
C THR A 803 29.71 42.05 11.85
N GLY A 804 28.66 42.85 12.02
CA GLY A 804 27.98 43.51 10.91
C GLY A 804 26.95 42.65 10.16
N TYR A 805 26.78 41.38 10.58
CA TYR A 805 25.66 40.52 10.10
C TYR A 805 24.40 40.82 10.92
N PRO A 806 23.21 40.68 10.38
CA PRO A 806 21.96 40.85 11.13
C PRO A 806 21.95 40.10 12.48
N THR A 807 21.37 40.71 13.50
CA THR A 807 21.26 40.12 14.83
C THR A 807 20.56 38.74 14.73
N GLN A 808 21.27 37.72 15.18
CA GLN A 808 20.76 36.34 15.05
C GLN A 808 19.72 36.01 16.12
N PRO A 809 18.72 35.15 15.83
CA PRO A 809 17.65 34.84 16.79
C PRO A 809 18.14 34.01 17.97
N PHE A 810 19.32 33.39 17.85
CA PHE A 810 19.89 32.49 18.85
C PHE A 810 21.37 32.84 19.06
N ALA A 811 21.71 33.29 20.24
CA ALA A 811 23.08 33.77 20.58
C ALA A 811 24.14 32.68 20.32
N ASP A 812 23.83 31.43 20.62
CA ASP A 812 24.75 30.30 20.39
C ASP A 812 25.01 30.02 18.90
N GLN A 813 24.21 30.51 17.99
CA GLN A 813 24.44 30.38 16.55
C GLN A 813 25.28 31.54 16.01
N ALA A 814 25.37 32.64 16.72
CA ALA A 814 26.16 33.84 16.37
C ALA A 814 27.66 33.66 16.66
N GLN A 815 28.27 32.64 16.04
CA GLN A 815 29.73 32.38 16.18
C GLN A 815 30.22 31.52 14.99
N GLY A 816 31.53 31.41 14.82
CA GLY A 816 32.15 30.56 13.79
C GLY A 816 31.62 29.14 13.85
N GLY A 817 31.19 28.61 12.71
CA GLY A 817 30.52 27.30 12.54
C GLY A 817 29.06 27.29 12.96
N GLY A 818 28.47 28.42 13.35
CA GLY A 818 27.02 28.54 13.57
C GLY A 818 26.26 28.77 12.24
N ILE A 819 24.97 28.41 12.23
CA ILE A 819 24.13 28.63 11.05
C ILE A 819 23.82 30.13 10.92
N LYS A 820 24.01 30.68 9.71
CA LYS A 820 23.65 32.06 9.36
C LYS A 820 22.17 32.13 9.01
N TYR A 821 21.35 32.66 9.87
CA TYR A 821 19.93 32.90 9.59
C TYR A 821 19.75 34.18 8.79
N LEU A 822 18.89 34.16 7.79
CA LEU A 822 18.61 35.29 6.91
C LEU A 822 17.55 36.20 7.54
N ASP A 823 17.83 37.51 7.53
CA ASP A 823 16.84 38.57 7.73
C ASP A 823 16.07 38.76 6.41
N LEU A 824 14.82 38.36 6.41
CA LEU A 824 13.96 38.37 5.22
C LEU A 824 13.00 39.57 5.23
N SER A 825 12.60 40.02 6.40
CA SER A 825 11.55 41.02 6.56
C SER A 825 11.63 41.67 7.97
N GLY A 826 10.88 42.76 8.13
CA GLY A 826 10.72 43.47 9.40
C GLY A 826 9.32 44.12 9.46
N PRO A 827 9.08 45.00 10.44
CA PRO A 827 7.79 45.70 10.57
C PRO A 827 7.37 46.51 9.35
N SER A 828 8.31 46.96 8.52
CA SER A 828 8.07 47.70 7.28
C SER A 828 7.89 46.80 6.04
N GLY A 829 8.02 45.47 6.19
CA GLY A 829 8.04 44.52 5.09
C GLY A 829 9.39 44.40 4.37
N ALA A 830 10.46 45.01 4.87
CA ALA A 830 11.84 44.92 4.39
C ALA A 830 12.74 44.46 5.53
N PRO A 831 13.93 43.89 5.25
CA PRO A 831 14.92 43.50 6.26
C PRO A 831 15.26 44.67 7.21
N ASP A 832 15.27 44.40 8.52
CA ASP A 832 15.44 45.40 9.55
C ASP A 832 16.73 45.24 10.38
N GLY A 833 17.59 44.31 10.00
CA GLY A 833 18.86 43.99 10.70
C GLY A 833 18.71 43.04 11.88
N VAL A 834 17.50 42.48 12.10
CA VAL A 834 17.21 41.58 13.23
C VAL A 834 16.43 40.39 12.75
N VAL A 835 16.99 39.20 12.82
CA VAL A 835 16.27 37.93 12.50
C VAL A 835 15.37 37.53 13.66
N ASN A 836 14.08 37.42 13.43
CA ASN A 836 13.10 37.07 14.47
C ASN A 836 11.98 36.13 13.98
N ALA A 837 11.27 35.57 14.95
CA ALA A 837 10.23 34.56 14.65
C ALA A 837 8.96 35.15 14.01
N THR A 838 8.76 36.46 14.08
CA THR A 838 7.53 37.09 13.57
C THR A 838 7.62 37.38 12.07
N TYR A 839 8.79 37.84 11.61
CA TYR A 839 8.95 38.36 10.27
C TYR A 839 9.81 37.49 9.33
N ASP A 840 10.74 36.64 9.88
CA ASP A 840 11.76 35.94 9.09
C ASP A 840 11.51 34.44 8.86
N ARG A 841 10.36 33.95 9.32
CA ARG A 841 10.00 32.55 9.05
C ARG A 841 9.15 32.42 7.79
N VAL A 842 9.50 31.43 6.96
CA VAL A 842 8.83 31.11 5.71
C VAL A 842 8.65 29.60 5.56
N ILE A 843 8.02 29.14 4.51
CA ILE A 843 7.96 27.70 4.19
C ILE A 843 9.33 27.23 3.71
N ILE A 844 9.88 26.25 4.39
CA ILE A 844 11.23 25.71 4.19
C ILE A 844 11.26 24.24 3.77
N GLY A 845 10.18 23.50 3.93
CA GLY A 845 10.10 22.08 3.58
C GLY A 845 8.74 21.66 3.06
N LYS A 846 8.76 20.72 2.10
CA LYS A 846 7.57 20.12 1.48
C LYS A 846 7.65 18.60 1.67
N PRO A 847 6.85 17.99 2.56
CA PRO A 847 6.98 16.58 2.91
C PRO A 847 6.33 15.63 1.89
N LEU A 848 5.44 16.14 1.02
CA LEU A 848 4.76 15.33 0.01
C LEU A 848 5.55 15.33 -1.29
N PRO A 849 5.78 14.16 -1.91
CA PRO A 849 6.45 14.10 -3.21
C PRO A 849 5.55 14.71 -4.30
N THR A 850 6.16 15.44 -5.22
CA THR A 850 5.48 15.99 -6.40
C THR A 850 5.50 15.03 -7.59
N SER A 851 6.35 14.01 -7.56
CA SER A 851 6.43 12.98 -8.60
C SER A 851 6.62 11.59 -8.00
N THR A 852 5.96 10.60 -8.59
CA THR A 852 6.20 9.17 -8.35
C THR A 852 6.36 8.48 -9.70
N TYR A 853 7.34 7.60 -9.82
CA TYR A 853 7.66 6.94 -11.08
C TYR A 853 8.15 5.52 -10.88
N ALA A 854 7.90 4.67 -11.88
CA ALA A 854 8.50 3.35 -11.97
C ALA A 854 8.72 2.93 -13.42
N LEU A 855 9.75 2.11 -13.61
CA LEU A 855 10.12 1.47 -14.88
C LEU A 855 10.28 -0.02 -14.62
N THR A 856 9.47 -0.84 -15.30
CA THR A 856 9.56 -2.30 -15.23
C THR A 856 9.99 -2.86 -16.58
N LEU A 857 11.06 -3.64 -16.57
CA LEU A 857 11.56 -4.40 -17.71
C LEU A 857 11.30 -5.88 -17.45
N ASN A 858 10.59 -6.54 -18.34
CA ASN A 858 10.34 -7.97 -18.23
C ASN A 858 10.57 -8.66 -19.57
N GLY A 859 10.90 -9.93 -19.52
CA GLY A 859 11.08 -10.70 -20.73
C GLY A 859 11.33 -12.17 -20.48
N GLY A 860 11.44 -12.91 -21.61
CA GLY A 860 11.71 -14.33 -21.59
C GLY A 860 12.45 -14.77 -22.85
N PHE A 861 13.37 -15.69 -22.69
CA PHE A 861 14.08 -16.33 -23.78
C PHE A 861 14.22 -17.81 -23.51
N LYS A 862 13.64 -18.65 -24.40
CA LYS A 862 13.54 -20.09 -24.18
C LYS A 862 12.84 -20.39 -22.84
N ASN A 863 13.57 -20.97 -21.89
CA ASN A 863 13.09 -21.36 -20.57
C ASN A 863 13.41 -20.35 -19.46
N PHE A 864 14.14 -19.29 -19.78
CA PHE A 864 14.47 -18.23 -18.84
C PHE A 864 13.42 -17.11 -18.92
N ASP A 865 13.10 -16.55 -17.77
CA ASP A 865 12.33 -15.31 -17.63
C ASP A 865 13.05 -14.35 -16.68
N PHE A 866 12.83 -13.05 -16.88
CA PHE A 866 13.39 -12.02 -16.01
C PHE A 866 12.39 -10.88 -15.77
N ASN A 867 12.55 -10.22 -14.64
CA ASN A 867 11.81 -9.03 -14.26
C ASN A 867 12.72 -8.08 -13.48
N PHE A 868 12.83 -6.83 -13.92
CA PHE A 868 13.55 -5.76 -13.23
C PHE A 868 12.63 -4.57 -13.06
N MET A 869 12.62 -3.99 -11.85
CA MET A 869 11.77 -2.85 -11.54
C MET A 869 12.56 -1.78 -10.81
N LEU A 870 12.60 -0.61 -11.40
CA LEU A 870 13.06 0.63 -10.79
C LEU A 870 11.85 1.43 -10.30
N GLN A 871 11.94 2.04 -9.13
CA GLN A 871 10.86 2.85 -8.55
C GLN A 871 11.47 4.02 -7.78
N GLY A 872 10.81 5.17 -7.80
CA GLY A 872 11.25 6.33 -7.06
C GLY A 872 10.19 7.38 -6.82
N GLU A 873 10.57 8.35 -6.02
CA GLU A 873 9.80 9.57 -5.71
C GLU A 873 10.71 10.79 -5.90
N GLY A 874 10.12 11.94 -6.22
CA GLY A 874 10.86 13.20 -6.37
C GLY A 874 10.10 14.42 -5.87
N GLY A 875 10.84 15.50 -5.63
CA GLY A 875 10.31 16.81 -5.26
C GLY A 875 9.85 16.91 -3.80
N ARG A 876 10.48 16.16 -2.92
CA ARG A 876 10.23 16.14 -1.47
C ARG A 876 11.49 16.50 -0.70
N ASN A 877 11.35 17.30 0.34
CA ASN A 877 12.43 17.51 1.32
C ASN A 877 11.98 17.04 2.70
N ASP A 878 12.93 16.49 3.44
CA ASP A 878 12.71 16.03 4.80
C ASP A 878 13.94 16.19 5.66
N GLN A 879 13.80 16.06 6.97
CA GLN A 879 14.90 16.10 7.94
C GLN A 879 14.88 14.87 8.85
N VAL A 880 16.01 14.42 9.34
CA VAL A 880 16.11 13.46 10.44
C VAL A 880 16.08 14.17 11.78
N ASN A 881 15.84 13.45 12.89
CA ASN A 881 15.92 14.05 14.23
C ASN A 881 17.36 14.42 14.56
N LEU A 882 17.63 15.71 14.57
CA LEU A 882 18.97 16.28 14.60
C LEU A 882 19.64 16.20 15.97
N GLY A 883 18.87 16.43 17.04
CA GLY A 883 19.42 16.56 18.38
C GLY A 883 20.01 15.27 18.93
N GLN A 884 19.62 14.11 18.37
CA GLN A 884 20.03 12.82 18.89
C GLN A 884 21.24 12.20 18.15
N PHE A 885 21.61 12.73 16.98
CA PHE A 885 22.63 12.12 16.13
C PHE A 885 23.76 13.06 15.74
N PHE A 886 23.59 14.38 15.97
CA PHE A 886 24.55 15.38 15.53
C PHE A 886 25.12 16.22 16.65
N PHE A 887 24.49 16.19 17.83
CA PHE A 887 24.92 17.03 18.97
C PHE A 887 25.28 16.17 20.19
N PRO A 888 26.59 15.89 20.38
CA PRO A 888 27.02 15.12 21.52
C PRO A 888 26.75 15.92 22.82
N LEU A 889 26.74 15.23 23.94
CA LEU A 889 26.51 15.73 25.31
C LEU A 889 25.05 15.79 25.74
N GLU A 890 24.09 16.00 24.88
CA GLU A 890 22.73 15.75 25.31
C GLU A 890 22.56 14.25 25.50
N ASN A 891 22.39 13.84 26.75
CA ASN A 891 22.22 12.42 27.13
C ASN A 891 23.40 11.53 26.63
N ASN A 892 24.63 12.05 26.55
CA ASN A 892 25.79 11.33 26.02
C ASN A 892 25.55 10.69 24.65
N SER A 893 24.83 11.38 23.76
CA SER A 893 24.50 10.88 22.43
C SER A 893 25.76 10.75 21.57
N ASN A 894 25.81 9.69 20.74
CA ASN A 894 26.84 9.50 19.74
C ASN A 894 26.70 10.52 18.61
N VAL A 895 27.68 10.61 17.74
CA VAL A 895 27.70 11.44 16.54
C VAL A 895 27.78 10.57 15.31
N GLN A 896 26.96 10.86 14.32
CA GLN A 896 27.04 10.19 13.04
C GLN A 896 28.37 10.52 12.34
N ARG A 897 29.01 9.51 11.73
CA ARG A 897 30.30 9.66 11.04
C ARG A 897 30.27 10.73 9.95
N ASP A 898 29.22 10.75 9.12
CA ASP A 898 29.08 11.79 8.07
C ASP A 898 29.08 13.21 8.64
N ALA A 899 28.45 13.41 9.81
CA ALA A 899 28.46 14.69 10.50
C ALA A 899 29.84 15.00 11.08
N TYR A 900 30.52 14.00 11.64
CA TYR A 900 31.87 14.16 12.17
C TYR A 900 32.89 14.58 11.10
N GLU A 901 32.85 13.93 9.94
CA GLU A 901 33.80 14.15 8.83
C GLU A 901 33.55 15.46 8.08
N ASN A 902 32.27 15.84 7.89
CA ASN A 902 31.85 16.95 7.02
C ASN A 902 31.35 18.17 7.80
N ARG A 903 31.68 18.25 9.11
CA ARG A 903 31.35 19.41 9.94
C ARG A 903 32.32 20.57 9.74
N TRP A 904 31.86 21.74 10.07
CA TRP A 904 32.74 22.89 10.29
C TRP A 904 33.66 22.66 11.52
N THR A 905 34.94 22.99 11.39
CA THR A 905 35.90 22.98 12.51
C THR A 905 36.74 24.24 12.44
N ALA A 906 37.34 24.67 13.58
CA ALA A 906 38.26 25.79 13.60
C ALA A 906 39.53 25.56 12.74
N ALA A 907 39.94 24.31 12.56
CA ALA A 907 41.04 23.91 11.67
C ALA A 907 40.65 23.91 10.18
N ASN A 908 39.34 23.73 9.87
CA ASN A 908 38.79 23.80 8.51
C ASN A 908 37.53 24.69 8.56
N PRO A 909 37.64 26.02 8.55
CA PRO A 909 36.52 26.94 8.75
C PRO A 909 35.71 27.15 7.45
N ASN A 910 35.18 26.05 6.89
CA ASN A 910 34.39 26.06 5.65
C ASN A 910 32.96 26.55 5.90
N PRO A 911 32.56 27.73 5.38
CA PRO A 911 31.20 28.24 5.54
C PRO A 911 30.14 27.43 4.80
N ASN A 912 30.56 26.55 3.88
CA ASN A 912 29.68 25.63 3.13
C ASN A 912 29.79 24.19 3.63
N ALA A 913 30.28 23.95 4.85
CA ALA A 913 30.31 22.61 5.41
C ALA A 913 28.91 22.05 5.52
N ALA A 914 28.77 20.71 5.30
CA ALA A 914 27.49 20.03 5.32
C ALA A 914 26.82 19.99 6.71
N TYR A 915 27.62 20.20 7.76
CA TYR A 915 27.17 20.23 9.16
C TYR A 915 27.83 21.39 9.92
N PRO A 916 27.12 22.00 10.87
CA PRO A 916 27.67 23.07 11.68
C PRO A 916 28.69 22.53 12.69
N LYS A 917 29.30 23.41 13.45
CA LYS A 917 30.15 23.07 14.59
C LYS A 917 29.38 22.23 15.60
N LEU A 918 29.94 21.07 16.01
CA LEU A 918 29.35 20.23 17.05
C LEU A 918 29.40 20.93 18.40
N ARG A 919 28.29 20.93 19.11
CA ARG A 919 28.09 21.61 20.39
C ARG A 919 27.12 20.88 21.28
N ASN A 920 27.04 21.25 22.54
CA ASN A 920 25.94 20.86 23.41
C ASN A 920 24.71 21.72 23.09
N ILE A 921 23.74 21.15 22.38
CA ILE A 921 22.46 21.79 22.03
C ILE A 921 21.35 20.83 22.45
N ALA A 922 20.31 21.38 23.09
CA ALA A 922 19.14 20.61 23.51
C ALA A 922 18.46 19.92 22.31
N SER A 923 18.09 18.65 22.44
CA SER A 923 17.53 17.79 21.35
C SER A 923 16.34 18.38 20.65
N GLY A 924 15.53 19.11 21.37
CA GLY A 924 14.35 19.80 20.82
C GLY A 924 14.65 21.11 20.08
N PHE A 925 15.88 21.65 20.15
CA PHE A 925 16.18 22.98 19.64
C PHE A 925 15.85 23.16 18.17
N PHE A 926 16.38 22.31 17.28
CA PHE A 926 16.13 22.44 15.85
C PHE A 926 14.74 21.91 15.43
N ASN A 927 14.11 21.08 16.23
CA ASN A 927 12.72 20.68 16.01
C ASN A 927 11.75 21.84 16.28
N SER A 928 12.04 22.64 17.29
CA SER A 928 11.28 23.84 17.65
C SER A 928 11.66 25.05 16.80
N ASN A 929 12.93 25.18 16.42
CA ASN A 929 13.50 26.28 15.67
C ASN A 929 13.97 25.80 14.28
N ARG A 930 13.00 25.37 13.47
CA ARG A 930 13.26 24.79 12.16
C ARG A 930 14.00 25.77 11.24
N VAL A 931 14.98 25.25 10.49
CA VAL A 931 15.76 25.99 9.50
C VAL A 931 16.01 25.12 8.27
N ASP A 932 15.99 25.71 7.08
CA ASP A 932 16.11 24.99 5.80
C ASP A 932 17.45 24.25 5.64
N PHE A 933 18.49 24.66 6.36
CA PHE A 933 19.79 23.98 6.40
C PHE A 933 19.70 22.47 6.64
N TRP A 934 18.69 22.03 7.40
CA TRP A 934 18.47 20.64 7.74
C TRP A 934 17.47 19.92 6.84
N TYR A 935 16.79 20.63 5.91
CA TYR A 935 15.85 20.01 4.99
C TYR A 935 16.57 19.59 3.71
N ARG A 936 16.89 18.31 3.57
CA ARG A 936 17.57 17.74 2.41
C ARG A 936 16.58 17.16 1.41
N ASP A 937 17.01 17.10 0.14
CA ASP A 937 16.23 16.40 -0.88
C ASP A 937 16.12 14.92 -0.53
N ALA A 938 14.87 14.45 -0.37
CA ALA A 938 14.54 13.05 -0.09
C ALA A 938 14.02 12.32 -1.34
N SER A 939 14.35 12.84 -2.52
CA SER A 939 14.14 12.16 -3.80
C SER A 939 15.04 10.93 -3.89
N PHE A 940 14.53 9.87 -4.52
CA PHE A 940 15.30 8.64 -4.68
C PHE A 940 14.91 7.85 -5.92
N LEU A 941 15.84 7.00 -6.38
CA LEU A 941 15.61 5.94 -7.34
C LEU A 941 16.12 4.62 -6.74
N ARG A 942 15.25 3.60 -6.70
CA ARG A 942 15.54 2.30 -6.10
C ARG A 942 15.39 1.17 -7.10
N LEU A 943 16.34 0.22 -7.14
CA LEU A 943 16.11 -1.09 -7.74
C LEU A 943 15.21 -1.89 -6.80
N LYS A 944 13.91 -1.79 -7.06
CA LYS A 944 12.86 -2.29 -6.17
C LYS A 944 12.74 -3.79 -6.23
N ASN A 945 12.83 -4.37 -7.43
CA ASN A 945 12.81 -5.82 -7.65
C ASN A 945 13.75 -6.20 -8.79
N ALA A 946 14.44 -7.32 -8.62
CA ALA A 946 15.15 -8.01 -9.67
C ALA A 946 14.89 -9.51 -9.51
N GLN A 947 14.34 -10.16 -10.54
CA GLN A 947 14.07 -11.60 -10.52
C GLN A 947 14.51 -12.25 -11.82
N ILE A 948 15.12 -13.44 -11.70
CA ILE A 948 15.46 -14.32 -12.82
C ILE A 948 14.90 -15.70 -12.49
N GLY A 949 14.17 -16.28 -13.44
CA GLY A 949 13.54 -17.59 -13.34
C GLY A 949 13.98 -18.53 -14.46
N TYR A 950 13.97 -19.81 -14.18
CA TYR A 950 14.18 -20.89 -15.15
C TYR A 950 13.10 -21.96 -15.01
N THR A 951 12.32 -22.17 -16.05
CA THR A 951 11.30 -23.22 -16.09
C THR A 951 11.90 -24.47 -16.71
N LEU A 952 11.86 -25.59 -16.00
CA LEU A 952 12.43 -26.84 -16.48
C LEU A 952 11.66 -27.35 -17.72
N PRO A 953 12.37 -27.86 -18.74
CA PRO A 953 11.73 -28.47 -19.93
C PRO A 953 10.80 -29.62 -19.54
N LYS A 954 9.63 -29.70 -20.20
CA LYS A 954 8.64 -30.77 -19.95
C LYS A 954 9.21 -32.18 -20.04
N LYS A 955 10.20 -32.40 -20.92
CA LYS A 955 10.89 -33.70 -21.04
C LYS A 955 11.50 -34.19 -19.73
N ILE A 956 11.98 -33.27 -18.87
CA ILE A 956 12.62 -33.61 -17.59
C ILE A 956 11.58 -33.95 -16.53
N ILE A 957 10.47 -33.21 -16.51
CA ILE A 957 9.45 -33.29 -15.44
C ILE A 957 8.26 -34.21 -15.78
N SER A 958 8.17 -34.73 -17.03
CA SER A 958 7.03 -35.52 -17.50
C SER A 958 6.79 -36.80 -16.68
N ARG A 959 7.84 -37.40 -16.11
CA ARG A 959 7.74 -38.62 -15.29
C ARG A 959 7.26 -38.37 -13.86
N SER A 960 7.31 -37.11 -13.36
CA SER A 960 6.92 -36.76 -11.99
C SER A 960 5.46 -36.32 -11.86
N GLY A 961 4.68 -36.34 -12.96
CA GLY A 961 3.30 -35.86 -12.97
C GLY A 961 3.14 -34.32 -12.94
N MET A 962 4.25 -33.59 -12.90
CA MET A 962 4.25 -32.14 -12.90
C MET A 962 3.99 -31.57 -14.30
N SER A 963 3.14 -30.55 -14.38
CA SER A 963 2.90 -29.77 -15.60
C SER A 963 3.92 -28.63 -15.77
N SER A 964 4.46 -28.09 -14.67
CA SER A 964 5.49 -27.04 -14.65
C SER A 964 6.32 -27.10 -13.37
N LEU A 965 7.64 -26.85 -13.49
CA LEU A 965 8.56 -26.62 -12.39
C LEU A 965 9.44 -25.42 -12.75
N ARG A 966 9.29 -24.33 -12.01
CA ARG A 966 10.09 -23.11 -12.17
C ARG A 966 10.93 -22.87 -10.90
N LEU A 967 12.23 -22.66 -11.09
CA LEU A 967 13.16 -22.21 -10.06
C LEU A 967 13.46 -20.73 -10.30
N TYR A 968 13.59 -19.94 -9.25
CA TYR A 968 13.91 -18.53 -9.40
C TYR A 968 14.77 -17.99 -8.25
N VAL A 969 15.51 -16.94 -8.55
CA VAL A 969 16.15 -16.08 -7.57
C VAL A 969 15.58 -14.67 -7.72
N SER A 970 15.37 -13.99 -6.59
CA SER A 970 14.79 -12.64 -6.58
C SER A 970 15.45 -11.80 -5.48
N GLY A 971 15.51 -10.50 -5.73
CA GLY A 971 15.92 -9.52 -4.73
C GLY A 971 14.94 -8.36 -4.68
N GLU A 972 14.65 -7.88 -3.48
CA GLU A 972 13.82 -6.68 -3.21
C GLU A 972 14.67 -5.59 -2.56
N ASN A 973 14.43 -4.32 -2.92
CA ASN A 973 15.11 -3.13 -2.37
C ASN A 973 16.63 -3.19 -2.45
N LEU A 974 17.19 -3.72 -3.55
CA LEU A 974 18.61 -4.11 -3.65
C LEU A 974 19.55 -2.92 -3.52
N PHE A 975 19.19 -1.78 -4.13
CA PHE A 975 20.02 -0.61 -4.03
C PHE A 975 19.21 0.69 -4.24
N THR A 976 19.64 1.79 -3.60
CA THR A 976 18.96 3.10 -3.63
C THR A 976 19.97 4.21 -3.95
N LEU A 977 19.62 5.07 -4.91
CA LEU A 977 20.31 6.32 -5.20
C LEU A 977 19.50 7.48 -4.59
N SER A 978 20.14 8.30 -3.77
CA SER A 978 19.54 9.48 -3.14
C SER A 978 20.62 10.41 -2.57
N ASP A 979 20.35 11.70 -2.57
CA ASP A 979 21.15 12.74 -1.92
C ASP A 979 20.71 13.03 -0.47
N PHE A 980 19.86 12.17 0.09
CA PHE A 980 19.41 12.27 1.47
C PHE A 980 20.57 11.98 2.45
N TYR A 981 20.32 12.05 3.72
CA TYR A 981 21.33 11.77 4.77
C TYR A 981 21.90 10.35 4.64
N LYS A 982 23.22 10.20 4.69
CA LYS A 982 23.88 8.90 4.64
C LYS A 982 23.40 7.98 5.76
N GLY A 983 23.11 6.73 5.44
CA GLY A 983 22.59 5.76 6.39
C GLY A 983 21.10 5.87 6.72
N TRP A 984 20.39 6.85 6.15
CA TRP A 984 18.96 7.05 6.34
C TRP A 984 18.19 6.81 5.06
N ASP A 985 17.15 5.97 5.14
CA ASP A 985 16.35 5.62 3.96
C ASP A 985 15.39 6.78 3.60
N PRO A 986 15.48 7.34 2.38
CA PRO A 986 14.67 8.48 1.97
C PRO A 986 13.16 8.15 1.86
N GLU A 987 12.77 6.88 1.73
CA GLU A 987 11.35 6.46 1.70
C GLU A 987 10.70 6.56 3.08
N MET A 988 11.48 6.43 4.15
CA MET A 988 10.97 6.49 5.51
C MET A 988 10.54 7.91 5.89
N GLN A 989 9.48 8.01 6.71
CA GLN A 989 9.09 9.27 7.33
C GLN A 989 9.97 9.52 8.55
N THR A 990 10.85 10.51 8.45
CA THR A 990 11.82 10.83 9.49
C THR A 990 11.38 11.94 10.43
N GLY A 991 10.23 12.56 10.16
CA GLY A 991 9.64 13.63 10.97
C GLY A 991 9.19 13.16 12.36
N GLY A 992 10.15 12.98 13.26
CA GLY A 992 9.89 12.48 14.61
C GLY A 992 11.19 12.05 15.27
N THR A 993 11.16 10.95 16.01
CA THR A 993 12.32 10.44 16.76
C THR A 993 13.37 9.78 15.86
N ALA A 994 13.06 9.46 14.61
CA ALA A 994 13.90 8.63 13.73
C ALA A 994 14.27 7.25 14.32
N TRP A 995 13.52 6.79 15.33
CA TRP A 995 13.70 5.50 16.02
C TRP A 995 12.87 4.45 15.32
N TYR A 996 13.29 4.06 14.15
CA TYR A 996 12.55 3.11 13.34
C TYR A 996 13.42 1.93 12.92
N TYR A 997 12.77 0.79 12.79
CA TYR A 997 13.35 -0.39 12.18
C TYR A 997 13.61 -0.10 10.69
N PRO A 998 14.85 -0.23 10.20
CA PRO A 998 15.20 0.12 8.82
C PRO A 998 14.40 -0.70 7.80
N LEU A 999 14.22 -0.16 6.61
CA LEU A 999 13.72 -0.95 5.49
C LEU A 999 14.67 -2.12 5.20
N SER A 1000 14.12 -3.21 4.66
CA SER A 1000 14.87 -4.42 4.44
C SER A 1000 15.14 -4.67 2.96
N LYS A 1001 16.38 -5.08 2.65
CA LYS A 1001 16.71 -5.85 1.45
C LYS A 1001 16.28 -7.28 1.69
N LEU A 1002 15.76 -7.94 0.68
CA LEU A 1002 15.39 -9.35 0.76
C LEU A 1002 15.99 -10.11 -0.44
N TYR A 1003 16.77 -11.13 -0.18
CA TYR A 1003 17.32 -12.05 -1.19
C TYR A 1003 16.58 -13.38 -1.08
N VAL A 1004 16.06 -13.89 -2.17
CA VAL A 1004 15.18 -15.05 -2.20
C VAL A 1004 15.65 -16.08 -3.20
N ALA A 1005 15.59 -17.35 -2.81
CA ALA A 1005 15.59 -18.50 -3.70
C ALA A 1005 14.25 -19.25 -3.59
N GLY A 1006 13.58 -19.49 -4.70
CA GLY A 1006 12.24 -20.04 -4.67
C GLY A 1006 11.94 -21.05 -5.77
N VAL A 1007 10.85 -21.80 -5.55
CA VAL A 1007 10.32 -22.83 -6.44
C VAL A 1007 8.83 -22.65 -6.64
N SER A 1008 8.35 -22.82 -7.87
CA SER A 1008 6.95 -22.86 -8.22
C SER A 1008 6.64 -24.15 -8.96
N LEU A 1009 5.73 -24.96 -8.43
CA LEU A 1009 5.30 -26.24 -8.94
C LEU A 1009 3.84 -26.17 -9.39
N LYS A 1010 3.53 -26.89 -10.47
CA LYS A 1010 2.15 -27.06 -10.95
C LYS A 1010 1.95 -28.51 -11.41
N PHE A 1011 0.91 -29.15 -10.92
CA PHE A 1011 0.50 -30.50 -11.25
C PHE A 1011 -0.77 -30.53 -12.07
#